data_f31d873fd9453026acde688b8a3cf617
#
_entry.id   f31d873fd9453026acde688b8a3cf617
#
_cell.length_a   1.000
_cell.length_b   1.000
_cell.length_c   1.000
_cell.angle_alpha   90.00
_cell.angle_beta   90.00
_cell.angle_gamma   90.00
#
_symmetry.space_group_name_H-M   'P 1'
#
loop_
_entity.id
_entity.type
_entity.pdbx_description
1 polymer ?
#
loop_
_entity_poly.entity_id
_entity_poly.type
_entity_poly.pdbx_seq_one_letter_code
_entity_poly.pdbx_strand_id
1 'polypeptide(L)'
;MAKETFYITTPIYYPSGNLHIGHAYSTVAGDVIARYKRMQGYDVRYLTGTDEHGQKIQEKAQKSGKTEIEYLDEMIAGIKQLWAKLEISNDDFIRTTEERHKHVVEQVFERLLKQGDIYLGEYEGWYSVPDETYYTESQLVDPQYENGKIIGGKSPDSGHEVELVKEESYFFNISKYTDRLLEFYDQNPDFIQPPSRKNEMINNFIKPGLADLAVSRTSFNWGVHVPSNPKHVVYVWIDALVNYISALGYLSDDESLFNKYWPADIHLMAKEIVRFHSIIWPILLMALDLPLPKKVFAHGWILMKDGKMSKSKGNVVDPNILIDRYGLDATRYYLMRELPFGSDGVFTPEAFVERTNFDLANDLGNLVNRTISMVNKYFDGELPAYQGLLHELDEEMEAMALETVKSYTESMESLQFSVALSTVWKFISRTNKYIDETTPWVLAKDDSQKDMLGNVMAHLVENIRYAAVLLRPFLTHAPKEIFEQLNINNPQFMEFSSLEQYGVLNESIMVTGQPKPIFPRLDSEAEIAYIKESMQPPATKEEKEEIPSKPQIDIKDFDKVEIKAATIIDAEHVKKSDKLLKIQVDLDSEQRQIVSGIAKFYTPDDIIGKKVAVVTNLKPAKLMGQKSEGMILSAEKDGVLTLVSLPSAIPNGAVIK
;
A
#
# COMPACT_ATOMS: atom_id res chain seq x y z
N MET A 1 25.35 -14.12 -27.96
CA MET A 1 23.92 -14.03 -28.31
C MET A 1 23.37 -12.79 -27.65
N ALA A 2 22.37 -12.10 -28.23
CA ALA A 2 21.69 -11.00 -27.54
C ALA A 2 20.97 -11.57 -26.31
N LYS A 3 21.00 -10.83 -25.19
CA LYS A 3 20.27 -11.24 -23.98
C LYS A 3 18.76 -11.21 -24.26
N GLU A 4 18.03 -12.15 -23.72
CA GLU A 4 16.57 -12.11 -23.70
C GLU A 4 16.08 -10.92 -22.88
N THR A 5 15.07 -10.20 -23.37
CA THR A 5 14.54 -9.01 -22.69
C THR A 5 13.45 -9.39 -21.69
N PHE A 6 13.31 -8.59 -20.64
CA PHE A 6 12.26 -8.74 -19.65
C PHE A 6 11.75 -7.36 -19.19
N TYR A 7 10.49 -7.07 -19.42
CA TYR A 7 9.88 -5.81 -19.03
C TYR A 7 8.86 -6.00 -17.92
N ILE A 8 9.13 -5.40 -16.76
CA ILE A 8 8.25 -5.42 -15.59
C ILE A 8 7.88 -4.02 -15.19
N THR A 9 6.62 -3.84 -14.75
CA THR A 9 6.11 -2.56 -14.27
C THR A 9 5.38 -2.71 -12.94
N THR A 10 5.45 -1.68 -12.10
CA THR A 10 4.47 -1.47 -11.02
C THR A 10 3.35 -0.56 -11.52
N PRO A 11 2.27 -0.35 -10.73
CA PRO A 11 1.39 0.79 -10.95
C PRO A 11 2.17 2.09 -10.81
N ILE A 12 1.71 3.14 -11.47
CA ILE A 12 2.12 4.50 -11.13
C ILE A 12 1.32 4.97 -9.92
N TYR A 13 2.00 5.54 -8.92
CA TYR A 13 1.41 5.86 -7.62
C TYR A 13 0.79 7.24 -7.60
N TYR A 14 -0.40 7.36 -7.02
CA TYR A 14 -1.12 8.63 -6.92
C TYR A 14 -0.56 9.48 -5.76
N PRO A 15 0.11 10.63 -6.00
CA PRO A 15 0.85 11.37 -5.00
C PRO A 15 -0.07 12.28 -4.16
N SER A 16 -1.18 11.75 -3.67
CA SER A 16 -2.12 12.49 -2.83
C SER A 16 -1.79 12.47 -1.35
N GLY A 17 -0.67 11.88 -0.97
CA GLY A 17 -0.16 11.81 0.41
C GLY A 17 1.03 10.88 0.52
N ASN A 18 1.67 10.81 1.70
CA ASN A 18 2.83 9.94 1.91
C ASN A 18 2.48 8.48 1.62
N LEU A 19 3.41 7.79 0.97
CA LEU A 19 3.30 6.37 0.73
C LEU A 19 3.44 5.58 2.04
N HIS A 20 2.82 4.43 2.10
CA HIS A 20 2.85 3.53 3.25
C HIS A 20 3.39 2.14 2.85
N ILE A 21 3.50 1.24 3.80
CA ILE A 21 4.05 -0.10 3.62
C ILE A 21 3.39 -0.89 2.47
N GLY A 22 2.11 -0.64 2.14
CA GLY A 22 1.43 -1.28 1.00
C GLY A 22 2.03 -0.88 -0.35
N HIS A 23 2.44 0.38 -0.53
CA HIS A 23 3.14 0.84 -1.74
C HIS A 23 4.57 0.26 -1.80
N ALA A 24 5.26 0.24 -0.65
CA ALA A 24 6.57 -0.41 -0.54
C ALA A 24 6.50 -1.89 -0.92
N TYR A 25 5.43 -2.59 -0.53
CA TYR A 25 5.21 -4.00 -0.85
C TYR A 25 5.17 -4.25 -2.37
N SER A 26 4.36 -3.50 -3.11
CA SER A 26 4.29 -3.59 -4.57
C SER A 26 5.63 -3.31 -5.23
N THR A 27 6.31 -2.25 -4.79
CA THR A 27 7.56 -1.80 -5.42
C THR A 27 8.72 -2.74 -5.10
N VAL A 28 8.83 -3.22 -3.87
CA VAL A 28 9.84 -4.22 -3.48
C VAL A 28 9.60 -5.54 -4.21
N ALA A 29 8.35 -5.98 -4.39
CA ALA A 29 8.05 -7.19 -5.16
C ALA A 29 8.50 -7.07 -6.62
N GLY A 30 8.24 -5.93 -7.27
CA GLY A 30 8.75 -5.63 -8.61
C GLY A 30 10.29 -5.63 -8.67
N ASP A 31 10.94 -5.04 -7.68
CA ASP A 31 12.40 -5.02 -7.56
C ASP A 31 13.00 -6.41 -7.37
N VAL A 32 12.36 -7.26 -6.56
CA VAL A 32 12.78 -8.66 -6.36
C VAL A 32 12.74 -9.44 -7.68
N ILE A 33 11.68 -9.29 -8.46
CA ILE A 33 11.57 -9.94 -9.78
C ILE A 33 12.64 -9.39 -10.73
N ALA A 34 12.82 -8.07 -10.79
CA ALA A 34 13.81 -7.44 -11.65
C ALA A 34 15.23 -7.91 -11.33
N ARG A 35 15.60 -7.95 -10.02
CA ARG A 35 16.91 -8.46 -9.57
C ARG A 35 17.09 -9.94 -9.90
N TYR A 36 16.07 -10.74 -9.63
CA TYR A 36 16.10 -12.18 -9.95
C TYR A 36 16.29 -12.43 -11.44
N LYS A 37 15.55 -11.76 -12.32
CA LYS A 37 15.70 -11.89 -13.77
C LYS A 37 17.07 -11.39 -14.28
N ARG A 38 17.60 -10.31 -13.71
CA ARG A 38 18.98 -9.88 -14.00
C ARG A 38 20.02 -10.91 -13.60
N MET A 39 19.84 -11.61 -12.46
CA MET A 39 20.70 -12.70 -12.03
C MET A 39 20.62 -13.90 -12.98
N GLN A 40 19.47 -14.13 -13.62
CA GLN A 40 19.32 -15.15 -14.67
C GLN A 40 19.91 -14.72 -16.03
N GLY A 41 20.44 -13.51 -16.14
CA GLY A 41 21.09 -13.01 -17.35
C GLY A 41 20.19 -12.25 -18.32
N TYR A 42 18.92 -12.00 -17.98
CA TYR A 42 18.02 -11.18 -18.80
C TYR A 42 18.47 -9.73 -18.87
N ASP A 43 18.11 -9.08 -19.98
CA ASP A 43 18.17 -7.61 -20.12
C ASP A 43 16.84 -7.04 -19.64
N VAL A 44 16.83 -6.62 -18.36
CA VAL A 44 15.62 -6.24 -17.63
C VAL A 44 15.39 -4.75 -17.71
N ARG A 45 14.14 -4.35 -18.01
CA ARG A 45 13.65 -3.00 -17.78
C ARG A 45 12.56 -3.01 -16.71
N TYR A 46 12.78 -2.23 -15.66
CA TYR A 46 11.84 -2.08 -14.54
C TYR A 46 11.32 -0.65 -14.47
N LEU A 47 10.00 -0.48 -14.69
CA LEU A 47 9.30 0.80 -14.67
C LEU A 47 8.47 0.96 -13.41
N THR A 48 8.58 2.13 -12.79
CA THR A 48 7.66 2.65 -11.78
C THR A 48 7.39 4.14 -12.07
N GLY A 49 6.52 4.81 -11.31
CA GLY A 49 6.23 6.21 -11.56
C GLY A 49 5.08 6.76 -10.72
N THR A 50 4.59 7.93 -11.14
CA THR A 50 3.50 8.66 -10.47
C THR A 50 2.40 9.07 -11.44
N ASP A 51 1.15 8.88 -10.99
CA ASP A 51 -0.07 9.37 -11.62
C ASP A 51 -0.42 10.72 -11.00
N GLU A 52 -0.26 11.80 -11.77
CA GLU A 52 -0.17 13.16 -11.25
C GLU A 52 -1.33 14.07 -11.62
N HIS A 53 -2.27 13.60 -12.43
CA HIS A 53 -3.40 14.37 -12.90
C HIS A 53 -4.66 14.13 -12.05
N GLY A 54 -5.70 14.94 -12.29
CA GLY A 54 -7.02 14.78 -11.70
C GLY A 54 -7.41 15.84 -10.68
N GLN A 55 -8.73 15.85 -10.36
CA GLN A 55 -9.35 16.86 -9.50
C GLN A 55 -8.75 16.89 -8.10
N LYS A 56 -8.45 15.73 -7.53
CA LYS A 56 -7.94 15.61 -6.16
C LYS A 56 -6.56 16.24 -5.98
N ILE A 57 -5.69 16.15 -6.99
CA ILE A 57 -4.39 16.83 -6.97
C ILE A 57 -4.60 18.35 -7.06
N GLN A 58 -5.45 18.81 -7.98
CA GLN A 58 -5.77 20.24 -8.11
C GLN A 58 -6.29 20.82 -6.81
N GLU A 59 -7.24 20.16 -6.15
CA GLU A 59 -7.78 20.61 -4.85
C GLU A 59 -6.73 20.64 -3.75
N LYS A 60 -5.83 19.65 -3.70
CA LYS A 60 -4.77 19.59 -2.68
C LYS A 60 -3.72 20.68 -2.88
N ALA A 61 -3.33 20.94 -4.12
CA ALA A 61 -2.43 22.04 -4.46
C ALA A 61 -3.04 23.38 -4.03
N GLN A 62 -4.30 23.63 -4.39
CA GLN A 62 -5.03 24.84 -3.99
C GLN A 62 -5.12 25.01 -2.46
N LYS A 63 -5.48 23.94 -1.73
CA LYS A 63 -5.53 23.95 -0.26
C LYS A 63 -4.17 24.23 0.38
N SER A 64 -3.09 23.86 -0.32
CA SER A 64 -1.70 24.10 0.12
C SER A 64 -1.16 25.47 -0.29
N GLY A 65 -1.94 26.25 -1.06
CA GLY A 65 -1.50 27.54 -1.61
C GLY A 65 -0.38 27.45 -2.64
N LYS A 66 -0.29 26.31 -3.35
CA LYS A 66 0.74 26.00 -4.35
C LYS A 66 0.11 25.75 -5.72
N THR A 67 0.92 25.85 -6.76
CA THR A 67 0.57 25.31 -8.07
C THR A 67 0.62 23.77 -7.98
N GLU A 68 -0.06 23.08 -8.91
CA GLU A 68 -0.08 21.63 -8.98
C GLU A 68 1.32 21.05 -9.13
N ILE A 69 2.17 21.63 -9.97
CA ILE A 69 3.56 21.19 -10.16
C ILE A 69 4.41 21.37 -8.90
N GLU A 70 4.31 22.51 -8.21
CA GLU A 70 5.04 22.72 -6.96
C GLU A 70 4.64 21.72 -5.87
N TYR A 71 3.33 21.45 -5.75
CA TYR A 71 2.82 20.44 -4.83
C TYR A 71 3.35 19.05 -5.18
N LEU A 72 3.29 18.68 -6.47
CA LEU A 72 3.74 17.37 -6.96
C LEU A 72 5.25 17.17 -6.80
N ASP A 73 6.06 18.18 -7.11
CA ASP A 73 7.52 18.06 -7.01
C ASP A 73 7.97 17.75 -5.57
N GLU A 74 7.32 18.34 -4.58
CA GLU A 74 7.57 18.00 -3.17
C GLU A 74 7.17 16.55 -2.83
N MET A 75 5.99 16.12 -3.27
CA MET A 75 5.50 14.78 -3.00
C MET A 75 6.39 13.72 -3.68
N ILE A 76 6.80 13.98 -4.93
CA ILE A 76 7.64 13.06 -5.71
C ILE A 76 9.05 12.98 -5.16
N ALA A 77 9.60 14.09 -4.65
CA ALA A 77 10.89 14.05 -3.96
C ALA A 77 10.88 13.05 -2.79
N GLY A 78 9.81 13.05 -1.99
CA GLY A 78 9.62 12.08 -0.91
C GLY A 78 9.48 10.63 -1.40
N ILE A 79 8.75 10.41 -2.50
CA ILE A 79 8.61 9.08 -3.11
C ILE A 79 9.95 8.56 -3.61
N LYS A 80 10.70 9.38 -4.37
CA LYS A 80 12.03 9.01 -4.87
C LYS A 80 13.02 8.74 -3.74
N GLN A 81 12.94 9.52 -2.66
CA GLN A 81 13.76 9.27 -1.46
C GLN A 81 13.43 7.93 -0.82
N LEU A 82 12.14 7.56 -0.71
CA LEU A 82 11.74 6.26 -0.20
C LEU A 82 12.23 5.12 -1.10
N TRP A 83 12.12 5.26 -2.45
CA TRP A 83 12.66 4.27 -3.39
C TRP A 83 14.17 4.13 -3.28
N ALA A 84 14.90 5.23 -3.08
CA ALA A 84 16.33 5.19 -2.82
C ALA A 84 16.67 4.46 -1.51
N LYS A 85 15.92 4.72 -0.43
CA LYS A 85 16.08 4.01 0.86
C LYS A 85 15.76 2.51 0.75
N LEU A 86 14.78 2.14 -0.08
CA LEU A 86 14.42 0.75 -0.36
C LEU A 86 15.37 0.08 -1.35
N GLU A 87 16.33 0.82 -1.90
CA GLU A 87 17.25 0.38 -2.97
C GLU A 87 16.51 -0.22 -4.18
N ILE A 88 15.42 0.43 -4.59
CA ILE A 88 14.67 0.01 -5.77
C ILE A 88 15.51 0.22 -7.02
N SER A 89 15.69 -0.85 -7.80
CA SER A 89 16.55 -0.89 -8.99
C SER A 89 15.79 -0.59 -10.30
N ASN A 90 14.81 0.33 -10.23
CA ASN A 90 14.06 0.75 -11.42
C ASN A 90 14.96 1.46 -12.44
N ASP A 91 14.71 1.17 -13.73
CA ASP A 91 15.45 1.78 -14.84
C ASP A 91 14.82 3.10 -15.29
N ASP A 92 13.53 3.29 -15.01
CA ASP A 92 12.81 4.52 -15.31
C ASP A 92 11.78 4.84 -14.22
N PHE A 93 11.50 6.13 -14.07
CA PHE A 93 10.45 6.66 -13.19
C PHE A 93 9.63 7.65 -14.01
N ILE A 94 8.49 7.19 -14.54
CA ILE A 94 7.60 8.01 -15.37
C ILE A 94 6.71 8.90 -14.52
N ARG A 95 6.56 10.17 -14.95
CA ARG A 95 5.56 11.09 -14.40
C ARG A 95 4.54 11.38 -15.48
N THR A 96 3.26 11.32 -15.19
CA THR A 96 2.23 11.62 -16.20
C THR A 96 2.24 13.10 -16.63
N THR A 97 2.87 13.97 -15.84
CA THR A 97 3.10 15.39 -16.20
C THR A 97 4.28 15.62 -17.16
N GLU A 98 5.10 14.60 -17.45
CA GLU A 98 6.20 14.73 -18.41
C GLU A 98 5.69 14.88 -19.84
N GLU A 99 6.32 15.77 -20.65
CA GLU A 99 5.94 16.00 -22.03
C GLU A 99 5.98 14.73 -22.88
N ARG A 100 6.97 13.83 -22.64
CA ARG A 100 7.06 12.54 -23.34
C ARG A 100 5.83 11.66 -23.12
N HIS A 101 5.15 11.79 -21.96
CA HIS A 101 3.93 11.06 -21.67
C HIS A 101 2.70 11.76 -22.24
N LYS A 102 2.54 13.06 -21.95
CA LYS A 102 1.38 13.84 -22.44
C LYS A 102 1.23 13.75 -23.95
N HIS A 103 2.33 13.90 -24.68
CA HIS A 103 2.33 13.78 -26.15
C HIS A 103 1.74 12.44 -26.62
N VAL A 104 2.13 11.33 -25.98
CA VAL A 104 1.61 9.99 -26.38
C VAL A 104 0.13 9.87 -26.04
N VAL A 105 -0.31 10.38 -24.88
CA VAL A 105 -1.74 10.38 -24.50
C VAL A 105 -2.57 11.15 -25.51
N GLU A 106 -2.13 12.34 -25.92
CA GLU A 106 -2.79 13.16 -26.94
C GLU A 106 -2.92 12.40 -28.28
N GLN A 107 -1.84 11.80 -28.75
CA GLN A 107 -1.81 11.04 -30.00
C GLN A 107 -2.71 9.80 -29.95
N VAL A 108 -2.69 9.07 -28.83
CA VAL A 108 -3.55 7.90 -28.62
C VAL A 108 -5.02 8.31 -28.63
N PHE A 109 -5.38 9.37 -27.90
CA PHE A 109 -6.76 9.84 -27.83
C PHE A 109 -7.28 10.26 -29.21
N GLU A 110 -6.53 11.10 -29.93
CA GLU A 110 -6.90 11.58 -31.28
C GLU A 110 -6.99 10.42 -32.27
N ARG A 111 -6.11 9.43 -32.22
CA ARG A 111 -6.17 8.22 -33.03
C ARG A 111 -7.48 7.46 -32.82
N LEU A 112 -7.84 7.21 -31.54
CA LEU A 112 -9.08 6.49 -31.19
C LEU A 112 -10.34 7.28 -31.56
N LEU A 113 -10.30 8.62 -31.43
CA LEU A 113 -11.38 9.50 -31.84
C LEU A 113 -11.58 9.42 -33.35
N LYS A 114 -10.49 9.50 -34.12
CA LYS A 114 -10.52 9.40 -35.60
C LYS A 114 -11.01 8.04 -36.11
N GLN A 115 -10.71 6.96 -35.37
CA GLN A 115 -11.18 5.60 -35.65
C GLN A 115 -12.66 5.38 -35.32
N GLY A 116 -13.26 6.28 -34.53
CA GLY A 116 -14.63 6.11 -34.00
C GLY A 116 -14.73 5.15 -32.81
N ASP A 117 -13.59 4.77 -32.21
CA ASP A 117 -13.56 4.02 -30.95
C ASP A 117 -13.81 4.93 -29.75
N ILE A 118 -13.54 6.23 -29.87
CA ILE A 118 -13.99 7.27 -28.96
C ILE A 118 -15.03 8.15 -29.65
N TYR A 119 -16.09 8.51 -28.94
CA TYR A 119 -17.18 9.36 -29.41
C TYR A 119 -17.67 10.30 -28.32
N LEU A 120 -18.23 11.47 -28.70
CA LEU A 120 -18.79 12.45 -27.79
C LEU A 120 -20.22 12.06 -27.39
N GLY A 121 -20.56 12.16 -26.12
CA GLY A 121 -21.88 11.89 -25.56
C GLY A 121 -22.14 12.69 -24.29
N GLU A 122 -23.30 12.45 -23.67
CA GLU A 122 -23.61 12.97 -22.34
C GLU A 122 -23.51 11.85 -21.31
N TYR A 123 -22.84 12.13 -20.21
CA TYR A 123 -22.74 11.22 -19.08
C TYR A 123 -23.57 11.73 -17.91
N GLU A 124 -24.33 10.83 -17.29
CA GLU A 124 -25.01 11.06 -16.02
C GLU A 124 -24.71 9.89 -15.09
N GLY A 125 -24.05 10.14 -13.97
CA GLY A 125 -23.65 9.10 -13.05
C GLY A 125 -23.23 9.63 -11.68
N TRP A 126 -23.15 8.73 -10.71
CA TRP A 126 -22.77 9.03 -9.33
C TRP A 126 -21.26 9.05 -9.20
N TYR A 127 -20.67 10.20 -8.96
CA TYR A 127 -19.22 10.38 -8.89
C TYR A 127 -18.71 10.53 -7.46
N SER A 128 -17.69 9.77 -7.13
CA SER A 128 -16.92 9.93 -5.89
C SER A 128 -15.63 10.69 -6.17
N VAL A 129 -15.52 11.90 -5.65
CA VAL A 129 -14.29 12.70 -5.77
C VAL A 129 -13.09 12.04 -5.11
N PRO A 130 -13.21 11.43 -3.88
CA PRO A 130 -12.10 10.74 -3.26
C PRO A 130 -11.59 9.51 -4.00
N ASP A 131 -12.48 8.80 -4.71
CA ASP A 131 -12.14 7.59 -5.47
C ASP A 131 -11.83 7.89 -6.93
N GLU A 132 -12.15 9.12 -7.39
CA GLU A 132 -12.10 9.55 -8.79
C GLU A 132 -12.78 8.53 -9.72
N THR A 133 -13.93 8.02 -9.28
CA THR A 133 -14.65 6.93 -9.95
C THR A 133 -16.14 7.21 -10.02
N TYR A 134 -16.76 6.80 -11.15
CA TYR A 134 -18.19 6.80 -11.32
C TYR A 134 -18.80 5.46 -10.91
N TYR A 135 -20.01 5.55 -10.36
CA TYR A 135 -20.83 4.41 -9.97
C TYR A 135 -22.21 4.52 -10.61
N THR A 136 -22.78 3.35 -10.94
CA THR A 136 -24.18 3.24 -11.30
C THR A 136 -25.05 3.25 -10.05
N GLU A 137 -26.32 3.56 -10.18
CA GLU A 137 -27.27 3.52 -9.05
C GLU A 137 -27.25 2.18 -8.28
N SER A 138 -27.10 1.07 -9.00
CA SER A 138 -27.05 -0.29 -8.43
C SER A 138 -25.77 -0.61 -7.65
N GLN A 139 -24.70 0.19 -7.83
CA GLN A 139 -23.44 0.01 -7.14
C GLN A 139 -23.33 0.83 -5.85
N LEU A 140 -24.24 1.77 -5.63
CA LEU A 140 -24.22 2.63 -4.45
C LEU A 140 -24.49 1.84 -3.16
N VAL A 141 -23.74 2.17 -2.13
CA VAL A 141 -23.97 1.72 -0.76
C VAL A 141 -24.83 2.78 -0.04
N ASP A 142 -25.76 2.36 0.80
CA ASP A 142 -26.70 3.22 1.52
C ASP A 142 -27.38 4.26 0.61
N PRO A 143 -28.05 3.87 -0.51
CA PRO A 143 -28.66 4.82 -1.42
C PRO A 143 -29.78 5.62 -0.72
N GLN A 144 -29.74 6.93 -0.87
CA GLN A 144 -30.75 7.85 -0.34
C GLN A 144 -31.86 8.07 -1.36
N TYR A 145 -33.12 7.99 -0.94
CA TYR A 145 -34.25 8.12 -1.83
C TYR A 145 -35.11 9.33 -1.49
N GLU A 146 -35.52 10.08 -2.52
CA GLU A 146 -36.54 11.08 -2.45
C GLU A 146 -37.57 10.86 -3.59
N ASN A 147 -38.86 10.76 -3.25
CA ASN A 147 -39.94 10.50 -4.20
C ASN A 147 -39.70 9.27 -5.12
N GLY A 148 -39.04 8.22 -4.58
CA GLY A 148 -38.70 6.99 -5.32
C GLY A 148 -37.53 7.10 -6.29
N LYS A 149 -36.80 8.24 -6.29
CA LYS A 149 -35.55 8.43 -7.03
C LYS A 149 -34.38 8.48 -6.08
N ILE A 150 -33.25 7.95 -6.50
CA ILE A 150 -31.99 8.07 -5.77
C ILE A 150 -31.52 9.52 -5.86
N ILE A 151 -31.23 10.13 -4.72
CA ILE A 151 -30.72 11.52 -4.61
C ILE A 151 -29.32 11.58 -4.01
N GLY A 152 -28.76 10.44 -3.60
CA GLY A 152 -27.43 10.33 -3.00
C GLY A 152 -27.12 8.90 -2.62
N GLY A 153 -25.94 8.67 -2.10
CA GLY A 153 -25.46 7.39 -1.62
C GLY A 153 -23.96 7.44 -1.33
N LYS A 154 -23.37 6.29 -1.08
CA LYS A 154 -21.93 6.18 -0.81
C LYS A 154 -21.23 5.29 -1.83
N SER A 155 -19.98 5.60 -2.07
CA SER A 155 -19.06 4.77 -2.85
C SER A 155 -18.89 3.39 -2.21
N PRO A 156 -18.98 2.29 -2.97
CA PRO A 156 -18.70 0.95 -2.48
C PRO A 156 -17.22 0.73 -2.13
N ASP A 157 -16.30 1.54 -2.68
CA ASP A 157 -14.85 1.36 -2.52
C ASP A 157 -14.33 2.05 -1.26
N SER A 158 -14.73 3.29 -1.04
CA SER A 158 -14.22 4.13 0.07
C SER A 158 -15.25 4.47 1.14
N GLY A 159 -16.55 4.30 0.87
CA GLY A 159 -17.65 4.70 1.74
C GLY A 159 -17.89 6.22 1.81
N HIS A 160 -17.23 7.02 0.96
CA HIS A 160 -17.49 8.46 0.84
C HIS A 160 -18.80 8.74 0.09
N GLU A 161 -19.40 9.90 0.37
CA GLU A 161 -20.60 10.36 -0.34
C GLU A 161 -20.29 10.58 -1.82
N VAL A 162 -21.28 10.30 -2.68
CA VAL A 162 -21.21 10.50 -4.13
C VAL A 162 -22.17 11.60 -4.56
N GLU A 163 -21.81 12.29 -5.65
CA GLU A 163 -22.62 13.35 -6.25
C GLU A 163 -23.11 12.92 -7.63
N LEU A 164 -24.38 13.24 -7.96
CA LEU A 164 -24.88 13.03 -9.31
C LEU A 164 -24.29 14.09 -10.24
N VAL A 165 -23.45 13.64 -11.15
CA VAL A 165 -22.79 14.50 -12.15
C VAL A 165 -23.42 14.25 -13.51
N LYS A 166 -23.80 15.31 -14.19
CA LYS A 166 -24.24 15.30 -15.59
C LYS A 166 -23.32 16.24 -16.37
N GLU A 167 -22.52 15.66 -17.26
CA GLU A 167 -21.60 16.42 -18.08
C GLU A 167 -21.45 15.84 -19.51
N GLU A 168 -21.04 16.67 -20.45
CA GLU A 168 -20.59 16.21 -21.75
C GLU A 168 -19.26 15.47 -21.56
N SER A 169 -19.14 14.28 -22.10
CA SER A 169 -17.95 13.44 -21.99
C SER A 169 -17.67 12.70 -23.29
N TYR A 170 -16.43 12.40 -23.56
CA TYR A 170 -16.06 11.40 -24.55
C TYR A 170 -16.17 10.00 -23.93
N PHE A 171 -16.66 9.05 -24.76
CA PHE A 171 -16.81 7.64 -24.37
C PHE A 171 -15.93 6.77 -25.24
N PHE A 172 -15.23 5.83 -24.60
CA PHE A 172 -14.51 4.76 -25.28
C PHE A 172 -15.41 3.54 -25.42
N ASN A 173 -15.64 3.09 -26.66
CA ASN A 173 -16.50 1.97 -27.03
C ASN A 173 -15.84 0.64 -26.68
N ILE A 174 -15.75 0.32 -25.38
CA ILE A 174 -15.11 -0.90 -24.90
C ILE A 174 -15.98 -2.13 -25.15
N SER A 175 -17.29 -1.98 -25.23
CA SER A 175 -18.25 -3.06 -25.51
C SER A 175 -17.96 -3.78 -26.83
N LYS A 176 -17.48 -3.05 -27.85
CA LYS A 176 -17.07 -3.57 -29.16
C LYS A 176 -15.99 -4.66 -29.10
N TYR A 177 -15.18 -4.67 -28.05
CA TYR A 177 -14.02 -5.56 -27.90
C TYR A 177 -14.25 -6.75 -26.98
N THR A 178 -15.44 -6.91 -26.42
CA THR A 178 -15.77 -7.92 -25.41
C THR A 178 -15.44 -9.35 -25.86
N ASP A 179 -15.89 -9.74 -27.05
CA ASP A 179 -15.67 -11.10 -27.56
C ASP A 179 -14.18 -11.37 -27.81
N ARG A 180 -13.46 -10.40 -28.39
CA ARG A 180 -12.02 -10.48 -28.61
C ARG A 180 -11.22 -10.61 -27.30
N LEU A 181 -11.67 -9.92 -26.25
CA LEU A 181 -11.06 -10.00 -24.93
C LEU A 181 -11.28 -11.39 -24.30
N LEU A 182 -12.48 -11.93 -24.40
CA LEU A 182 -12.78 -13.28 -23.91
C LEU A 182 -12.01 -14.35 -24.64
N GLU A 183 -11.91 -14.26 -25.96
CA GLU A 183 -11.10 -15.16 -26.79
C GLU A 183 -9.61 -15.10 -26.39
N PHE A 184 -9.10 -13.89 -26.13
CA PHE A 184 -7.73 -13.71 -25.64
C PHE A 184 -7.52 -14.39 -24.28
N TYR A 185 -8.46 -14.29 -23.35
CA TYR A 185 -8.36 -14.95 -22.03
C TYR A 185 -8.41 -16.47 -22.13
N ASP A 186 -9.16 -17.02 -23.09
CA ASP A 186 -9.23 -18.46 -23.32
C ASP A 186 -7.91 -19.00 -23.91
N GLN A 187 -7.31 -18.24 -24.84
CA GLN A 187 -6.01 -18.56 -25.43
C GLN A 187 -4.83 -18.35 -24.48
N ASN A 188 -4.98 -17.47 -23.46
CA ASN A 188 -3.94 -17.11 -22.50
C ASN A 188 -4.45 -17.29 -21.06
N PRO A 189 -4.58 -18.55 -20.58
CA PRO A 189 -5.18 -18.86 -19.28
C PRO A 189 -4.45 -18.22 -18.09
N ASP A 190 -3.15 -17.96 -18.22
CA ASP A 190 -2.27 -17.42 -17.19
C ASP A 190 -2.10 -15.89 -17.27
N PHE A 191 -2.81 -15.23 -18.17
CA PHE A 191 -2.73 -13.77 -18.34
C PHE A 191 -3.08 -13.02 -17.06
N ILE A 192 -4.16 -13.40 -16.36
CA ILE A 192 -4.57 -12.79 -15.09
C ILE A 192 -4.25 -13.76 -13.94
N GLN A 193 -3.38 -13.30 -13.04
CA GLN A 193 -2.97 -14.06 -11.85
C GLN A 193 -3.22 -13.24 -10.57
N PRO A 194 -3.58 -13.91 -9.46
CA PRO A 194 -3.96 -15.32 -9.35
C PRO A 194 -5.30 -15.63 -10.06
N PRO A 195 -5.63 -16.91 -10.31
CA PRO A 195 -6.83 -17.31 -11.07
C PRO A 195 -8.15 -16.81 -10.48
N SER A 196 -8.22 -16.60 -9.17
CA SER A 196 -9.40 -16.01 -8.51
C SER A 196 -9.74 -14.61 -9.07
N ARG A 197 -8.75 -13.82 -9.46
CA ARG A 197 -8.95 -12.50 -10.08
C ARG A 197 -9.48 -12.60 -11.50
N LYS A 198 -9.02 -13.58 -12.28
CA LYS A 198 -9.60 -13.87 -13.60
C LYS A 198 -11.10 -14.16 -13.51
N ASN A 199 -11.48 -15.04 -12.57
CA ASN A 199 -12.87 -15.40 -12.35
C ASN A 199 -13.73 -14.21 -11.91
N GLU A 200 -13.19 -13.35 -11.03
CA GLU A 200 -13.83 -12.11 -10.59
C GLU A 200 -14.09 -11.18 -11.78
N MET A 201 -13.07 -10.92 -12.61
CA MET A 201 -13.19 -10.04 -13.77
C MET A 201 -14.24 -10.54 -14.76
N ILE A 202 -14.23 -11.82 -15.08
CA ILE A 202 -15.19 -12.42 -16.01
C ILE A 202 -16.62 -12.35 -15.45
N ASN A 203 -16.82 -12.81 -14.21
CA ASN A 203 -18.17 -12.97 -13.66
C ASN A 203 -18.82 -11.65 -13.24
N ASN A 204 -18.04 -10.72 -12.67
CA ASN A 204 -18.59 -9.49 -12.09
C ASN A 204 -18.61 -8.32 -13.07
N PHE A 205 -17.75 -8.33 -14.09
CA PHE A 205 -17.62 -7.18 -14.99
C PHE A 205 -17.90 -7.51 -16.46
N ILE A 206 -17.42 -8.64 -16.99
CA ILE A 206 -17.54 -8.92 -18.42
C ILE A 206 -18.90 -9.59 -18.75
N LYS A 207 -19.29 -10.64 -18.01
CA LYS A 207 -20.57 -11.35 -18.25
C LYS A 207 -21.82 -10.49 -18.11
N PRO A 208 -21.90 -9.52 -17.17
CA PRO A 208 -23.03 -8.60 -17.11
C PRO A 208 -23.12 -7.65 -18.31
N GLY A 209 -22.08 -7.56 -19.12
CA GLY A 209 -21.92 -6.63 -20.24
C GLY A 209 -21.04 -5.45 -19.89
N LEU A 210 -20.06 -5.15 -20.75
CA LEU A 210 -19.22 -3.97 -20.60
C LEU A 210 -19.97 -2.74 -21.12
N ALA A 211 -20.17 -1.75 -20.27
CA ALA A 211 -20.66 -0.44 -20.65
C ALA A 211 -19.49 0.44 -21.15
N ASP A 212 -19.73 1.29 -22.15
CA ASP A 212 -18.74 2.19 -22.67
C ASP A 212 -18.19 3.12 -21.57
N LEU A 213 -16.90 3.37 -21.61
CA LEU A 213 -16.18 4.06 -20.54
C LEU A 213 -16.10 5.57 -20.84
N ALA A 214 -16.59 6.40 -19.92
CA ALA A 214 -16.34 7.85 -19.99
C ALA A 214 -14.84 8.13 -19.83
N VAL A 215 -14.23 8.81 -20.80
CA VAL A 215 -12.78 9.01 -20.93
C VAL A 215 -12.35 10.45 -20.97
N SER A 216 -13.25 11.38 -20.68
CA SER A 216 -12.91 12.81 -20.52
C SER A 216 -13.77 13.48 -19.46
N ARG A 217 -13.29 14.61 -18.97
CA ARG A 217 -13.95 15.45 -17.97
C ARG A 217 -13.88 16.92 -18.37
N THR A 218 -14.90 17.68 -17.92
CA THR A 218 -14.94 19.15 -18.07
C THR A 218 -15.01 19.90 -16.77
N SER A 219 -15.13 19.16 -15.65
CA SER A 219 -15.32 19.73 -14.30
C SER A 219 -14.01 20.22 -13.65
N PHE A 220 -12.85 19.87 -14.18
CA PHE A 220 -11.53 20.35 -13.74
C PHE A 220 -10.57 20.49 -14.93
N ASN A 221 -9.43 21.20 -14.72
CA ASN A 221 -8.49 21.54 -15.79
C ASN A 221 -7.11 20.87 -15.65
N TRP A 222 -6.82 20.22 -14.53
CA TRP A 222 -5.51 19.61 -14.28
C TRP A 222 -5.43 18.22 -14.91
N GLY A 223 -4.78 18.11 -16.07
CA GLY A 223 -4.60 16.88 -16.85
C GLY A 223 -4.21 17.14 -18.28
N VAL A 224 -4.18 16.08 -19.10
CA VAL A 224 -3.91 16.17 -20.55
C VAL A 224 -5.17 16.66 -21.27
N HIS A 225 -5.10 17.78 -21.95
CA HIS A 225 -6.24 18.29 -22.70
C HIS A 225 -6.42 17.54 -24.03
N VAL A 226 -7.67 17.33 -24.44
CA VAL A 226 -7.98 16.77 -25.75
C VAL A 226 -7.60 17.80 -26.83
N PRO A 227 -6.65 17.53 -27.76
CA PRO A 227 -6.16 18.53 -28.70
C PRO A 227 -7.25 19.13 -29.59
N SER A 228 -8.18 18.29 -30.07
CA SER A 228 -9.30 18.73 -30.92
C SER A 228 -10.43 19.42 -30.18
N ASN A 229 -10.47 19.31 -28.84
CA ASN A 229 -11.50 19.91 -27.95
C ASN A 229 -10.94 20.25 -26.57
N PRO A 230 -10.13 21.31 -26.40
CA PRO A 230 -9.37 21.60 -25.20
C PRO A 230 -10.19 21.89 -23.92
N LYS A 231 -11.52 22.02 -24.03
CA LYS A 231 -12.38 22.11 -22.83
C LYS A 231 -12.46 20.79 -22.08
N HIS A 232 -12.11 19.65 -22.71
CA HIS A 232 -12.06 18.34 -22.12
C HIS A 232 -10.64 17.99 -21.69
N VAL A 233 -10.53 17.44 -20.49
CA VAL A 233 -9.33 16.80 -19.96
C VAL A 233 -9.49 15.30 -20.12
N VAL A 234 -8.46 14.61 -20.60
CA VAL A 234 -8.45 13.14 -20.71
C VAL A 234 -8.61 12.54 -19.31
N TYR A 235 -9.55 11.61 -19.18
CA TYR A 235 -9.83 10.97 -17.91
C TYR A 235 -8.70 10.03 -17.49
N VAL A 236 -8.43 10.01 -16.20
CA VAL A 236 -7.25 9.42 -15.56
C VAL A 236 -6.84 8.04 -16.07
N TRP A 237 -7.79 7.15 -16.39
CA TRP A 237 -7.44 5.77 -16.76
C TRP A 237 -6.82 5.61 -18.13
N ILE A 238 -7.21 6.39 -19.15
CA ILE A 238 -6.46 6.40 -20.43
C ILE A 238 -5.09 7.02 -20.22
N ASP A 239 -5.05 8.16 -19.55
CA ASP A 239 -3.82 8.85 -19.18
C ASP A 239 -2.88 7.90 -18.42
N ALA A 240 -3.33 7.36 -17.29
CA ALA A 240 -2.51 6.49 -16.45
C ALA A 240 -2.02 5.23 -17.18
N LEU A 241 -2.89 4.52 -17.93
CA LEU A 241 -2.51 3.24 -18.56
C LEU A 241 -1.49 3.38 -19.68
N VAL A 242 -1.52 4.50 -20.41
CA VAL A 242 -0.58 4.77 -21.50
C VAL A 242 0.87 4.94 -21.01
N ASN A 243 1.10 5.14 -19.69
CA ASN A 243 2.44 5.24 -19.14
C ASN A 243 3.36 4.08 -19.52
N TYR A 244 2.81 2.86 -19.60
CA TYR A 244 3.58 1.65 -19.85
C TYR A 244 4.24 1.59 -21.23
N ILE A 245 3.69 2.31 -22.20
CA ILE A 245 4.23 2.42 -23.54
C ILE A 245 4.92 3.77 -23.79
N SER A 246 4.43 4.85 -23.20
CA SER A 246 5.07 6.17 -23.33
C SER A 246 6.46 6.20 -22.69
N ALA A 247 6.68 5.49 -21.57
CA ALA A 247 7.99 5.32 -20.96
C ALA A 247 8.99 4.57 -21.84
N LEU A 248 8.51 3.83 -22.83
CA LEU A 248 9.34 3.16 -23.83
C LEU A 248 9.52 3.96 -25.12
N GLY A 249 8.94 5.16 -25.21
CA GLY A 249 9.04 6.03 -26.39
C GLY A 249 8.06 5.71 -27.51
N TYR A 250 6.96 4.99 -27.26
CA TYR A 250 5.91 4.77 -28.25
C TYR A 250 5.39 6.11 -28.81
N LEU A 251 5.25 6.20 -30.14
CA LEU A 251 4.86 7.42 -30.89
C LEU A 251 5.81 8.62 -30.67
N SER A 252 7.05 8.39 -30.25
CA SER A 252 8.10 9.41 -30.20
C SER A 252 9.07 9.28 -31.38
N ASP A 253 10.04 10.22 -31.49
CA ASP A 253 11.09 10.14 -32.50
C ASP A 253 12.04 8.95 -32.32
N ASP A 254 12.08 8.34 -31.10
CA ASP A 254 12.89 7.17 -30.79
C ASP A 254 12.05 6.07 -30.11
N GLU A 255 11.61 5.11 -30.90
CA GLU A 255 10.88 3.92 -30.43
C GLU A 255 11.80 2.71 -30.16
N SER A 256 13.10 2.90 -30.03
CA SER A 256 14.05 1.81 -29.85
C SER A 256 13.77 0.97 -28.62
N LEU A 257 13.40 1.59 -27.50
CA LEU A 257 13.03 0.89 -26.26
C LEU A 257 11.68 0.18 -26.40
N PHE A 258 10.71 0.81 -27.06
CA PHE A 258 9.42 0.20 -27.33
C PHE A 258 9.58 -1.08 -28.17
N ASN A 259 10.30 -1.00 -29.27
CA ASN A 259 10.56 -2.13 -30.15
C ASN A 259 11.37 -3.25 -29.46
N LYS A 260 12.19 -2.90 -28.45
CA LYS A 260 13.03 -3.84 -27.72
C LYS A 260 12.28 -4.56 -26.59
N TYR A 261 11.46 -3.85 -25.80
CA TYR A 261 10.92 -4.37 -24.56
C TYR A 261 9.42 -4.65 -24.58
N TRP A 262 8.66 -4.00 -25.50
CA TRP A 262 7.23 -4.28 -25.59
C TRP A 262 6.95 -5.60 -26.33
N PRO A 263 6.01 -6.45 -25.92
CA PRO A 263 5.06 -6.28 -24.81
C PRO A 263 5.67 -6.59 -23.43
N ALA A 264 5.09 -6.00 -22.38
CA ALA A 264 5.50 -6.25 -21.01
C ALA A 264 5.32 -7.71 -20.62
N ASP A 265 6.31 -8.25 -19.88
CA ASP A 265 6.25 -9.59 -19.32
C ASP A 265 5.31 -9.65 -18.13
N ILE A 266 5.38 -8.64 -17.24
CA ILE A 266 4.53 -8.57 -16.05
C ILE A 266 4.11 -7.12 -15.79
N HIS A 267 2.80 -6.90 -15.71
CA HIS A 267 2.21 -5.76 -15.02
C HIS A 267 1.84 -6.20 -13.59
N LEU A 268 2.55 -5.68 -12.60
CA LEU A 268 2.35 -5.98 -11.19
C LEU A 268 1.52 -4.90 -10.53
N MET A 269 0.48 -5.27 -9.77
CA MET A 269 -0.38 -4.31 -9.09
C MET A 269 -1.12 -4.91 -7.90
N ALA A 270 -1.72 -4.05 -7.08
CA ALA A 270 -2.66 -4.47 -6.06
C ALA A 270 -4.05 -4.74 -6.67
N LYS A 271 -4.81 -5.58 -6.00
CA LYS A 271 -6.08 -6.15 -6.52
C LYS A 271 -7.16 -5.13 -6.87
N GLU A 272 -7.17 -3.95 -6.27
CA GLU A 272 -8.18 -2.90 -6.49
C GLU A 272 -8.15 -2.32 -7.90
N ILE A 273 -7.01 -2.34 -8.57
CA ILE A 273 -6.87 -1.79 -9.92
C ILE A 273 -6.72 -2.85 -11.01
N VAL A 274 -6.89 -4.14 -10.65
CA VAL A 274 -6.77 -5.25 -11.62
C VAL A 274 -7.77 -5.12 -12.77
N ARG A 275 -8.98 -4.61 -12.51
CA ARG A 275 -10.01 -4.39 -13.53
C ARG A 275 -9.51 -3.50 -14.66
N PHE A 276 -8.81 -2.41 -14.34
CA PHE A 276 -8.31 -1.48 -15.34
C PHE A 276 -7.18 -2.07 -16.18
N HIS A 277 -6.32 -2.87 -15.57
CA HIS A 277 -5.17 -3.48 -16.24
C HIS A 277 -5.49 -4.77 -16.97
N SER A 278 -6.55 -5.45 -16.60
CA SER A 278 -6.95 -6.72 -17.24
C SER A 278 -8.09 -6.56 -18.25
N ILE A 279 -8.92 -5.51 -18.14
CA ILE A 279 -10.04 -5.25 -19.05
C ILE A 279 -9.74 -4.02 -19.92
N ILE A 280 -9.59 -2.85 -19.30
CA ILE A 280 -9.50 -1.58 -20.05
C ILE A 280 -8.19 -1.50 -20.84
N TRP A 281 -7.06 -1.82 -20.20
CA TRP A 281 -5.75 -1.77 -20.86
C TRP A 281 -5.62 -2.72 -22.05
N PRO A 282 -5.98 -4.02 -21.96
CA PRO A 282 -6.01 -4.88 -23.14
C PRO A 282 -6.91 -4.38 -24.26
N ILE A 283 -8.10 -3.86 -23.94
CA ILE A 283 -9.01 -3.30 -24.95
C ILE A 283 -8.40 -2.08 -25.62
N LEU A 284 -7.76 -1.18 -24.86
CA LEU A 284 -7.06 -0.02 -25.40
C LEU A 284 -5.93 -0.44 -26.36
N LEU A 285 -5.14 -1.44 -25.97
CA LEU A 285 -4.10 -2.00 -26.84
C LEU A 285 -4.66 -2.67 -28.09
N MET A 286 -5.79 -3.40 -27.97
CA MET A 286 -6.48 -3.99 -29.11
C MET A 286 -6.98 -2.93 -30.09
N ALA A 287 -7.48 -1.79 -29.59
CA ALA A 287 -7.91 -0.67 -30.41
C ALA A 287 -6.73 0.04 -31.11
N LEU A 288 -5.55 -0.02 -30.53
CA LEU A 288 -4.31 0.50 -31.09
C LEU A 288 -3.56 -0.50 -31.97
N ASP A 289 -4.08 -1.72 -32.16
CA ASP A 289 -3.41 -2.84 -32.84
C ASP A 289 -2.02 -3.14 -32.27
N LEU A 290 -1.87 -3.06 -30.95
CA LEU A 290 -0.63 -3.36 -30.24
C LEU A 290 -0.66 -4.75 -29.59
N PRO A 291 0.49 -5.42 -29.47
CA PRO A 291 0.60 -6.65 -28.70
C PRO A 291 0.18 -6.44 -27.24
N LEU A 292 -0.46 -7.45 -26.65
CA LEU A 292 -0.90 -7.41 -25.26
C LEU A 292 0.22 -7.86 -24.30
N PRO A 293 0.25 -7.36 -23.06
CA PRO A 293 1.20 -7.84 -22.05
C PRO A 293 1.01 -9.33 -21.79
N LYS A 294 2.09 -10.02 -21.37
CA LYS A 294 2.06 -11.46 -21.15
C LYS A 294 1.33 -11.84 -19.85
N LYS A 295 1.43 -11.01 -18.82
CA LYS A 295 0.82 -11.29 -17.50
C LYS A 295 0.42 -10.00 -16.77
N VAL A 296 -0.74 -10.05 -16.14
CA VAL A 296 -1.21 -9.10 -15.13
C VAL A 296 -1.28 -9.86 -13.81
N PHE A 297 -0.46 -9.47 -12.84
CA PHE A 297 -0.45 -10.10 -11.51
C PHE A 297 -0.99 -9.14 -10.45
N ALA A 298 -2.08 -9.54 -9.80
CA ALA A 298 -2.74 -8.78 -8.77
C ALA A 298 -2.42 -9.34 -7.38
N HIS A 299 -1.58 -8.64 -6.61
CA HIS A 299 -1.32 -9.01 -5.23
C HIS A 299 -2.44 -8.54 -4.29
N GLY A 300 -2.51 -9.14 -3.09
CA GLY A 300 -3.45 -8.74 -2.04
C GLY A 300 -3.02 -7.48 -1.30
N TRP A 301 -3.87 -7.03 -0.38
CA TRP A 301 -3.57 -5.89 0.50
C TRP A 301 -2.77 -6.29 1.73
N ILE A 302 -2.01 -5.35 2.24
CA ILE A 302 -1.53 -5.40 3.61
C ILE A 302 -2.59 -4.77 4.50
N LEU A 303 -3.21 -5.59 5.33
CA LEU A 303 -4.21 -5.19 6.30
C LEU A 303 -3.59 -5.01 7.68
N MET A 304 -4.30 -4.31 8.54
CA MET A 304 -4.07 -4.29 9.98
C MET A 304 -5.07 -5.22 10.67
N LYS A 305 -4.88 -5.55 11.93
CA LYS A 305 -5.84 -6.39 12.70
C LYS A 305 -7.27 -5.84 12.68
N ASP A 306 -7.40 -4.52 12.58
CA ASP A 306 -8.67 -3.78 12.53
C ASP A 306 -9.15 -3.43 11.11
N GLY A 307 -8.55 -4.03 10.07
CA GLY A 307 -8.91 -3.88 8.67
C GLY A 307 -7.94 -3.06 7.84
N LYS A 308 -8.43 -2.28 6.88
CA LYS A 308 -7.58 -1.46 5.99
C LYS A 308 -6.82 -0.38 6.76
N MET A 309 -5.59 -0.10 6.32
CA MET A 309 -4.82 1.04 6.81
C MET A 309 -5.54 2.35 6.51
N SER A 310 -5.62 3.23 7.52
CA SER A 310 -6.21 4.56 7.39
C SER A 310 -5.48 5.55 8.31
N LYS A 311 -5.11 6.71 7.75
CA LYS A 311 -4.48 7.78 8.54
C LYS A 311 -5.39 8.27 9.67
N SER A 312 -6.70 8.31 9.44
CA SER A 312 -7.68 8.72 10.45
C SER A 312 -7.81 7.73 11.61
N LYS A 313 -7.52 6.44 11.38
CA LYS A 313 -7.49 5.41 12.42
C LYS A 313 -6.16 5.31 13.16
N GLY A 314 -5.11 5.98 12.64
CA GLY A 314 -3.77 5.89 13.23
C GLY A 314 -3.16 4.50 13.16
N ASN A 315 -3.44 3.74 12.10
CA ASN A 315 -2.94 2.39 11.90
C ASN A 315 -2.12 2.24 10.62
N VAL A 316 -1.46 3.31 10.19
CA VAL A 316 -0.60 3.32 8.99
C VAL A 316 0.84 3.04 9.39
N VAL A 317 1.46 2.08 8.73
CA VAL A 317 2.89 1.77 8.90
C VAL A 317 3.72 2.55 7.89
N ASP A 318 4.58 3.43 8.38
CA ASP A 318 5.55 4.16 7.56
C ASP A 318 6.79 3.27 7.34
N PRO A 319 7.10 2.89 6.09
CA PRO A 319 8.27 2.06 5.81
C PRO A 319 9.61 2.72 6.22
N ASN A 320 9.69 4.06 6.23
CA ASN A 320 10.89 4.76 6.67
C ASN A 320 11.27 4.41 8.12
N ILE A 321 10.26 4.31 9.02
CA ILE A 321 10.48 3.96 10.42
C ILE A 321 11.09 2.57 10.56
N LEU A 322 10.59 1.61 9.77
CA LEU A 322 11.12 0.25 9.79
C LEU A 322 12.54 0.18 9.24
N ILE A 323 12.80 0.87 8.13
CA ILE A 323 14.13 0.89 7.50
C ILE A 323 15.15 1.57 8.40
N ASP A 324 14.83 2.75 8.93
CA ASP A 324 15.78 3.57 9.72
C ASP A 324 16.14 2.89 11.06
N ARG A 325 15.24 2.09 11.65
CA ARG A 325 15.47 1.44 12.94
C ARG A 325 15.99 0.00 12.84
N TYR A 326 15.46 -0.79 11.89
CA TYR A 326 15.75 -2.23 11.81
C TYR A 326 16.59 -2.61 10.60
N GLY A 327 16.87 -1.65 9.73
CA GLY A 327 17.60 -1.85 8.50
C GLY A 327 16.74 -2.26 7.31
N LEU A 328 17.30 -2.06 6.14
CA LEU A 328 16.62 -2.32 4.87
C LEU A 328 16.26 -3.79 4.69
N ASP A 329 17.21 -4.68 4.95
CA ASP A 329 17.05 -6.11 4.69
C ASP A 329 15.97 -6.74 5.57
N ALA A 330 15.84 -6.34 6.84
CA ALA A 330 14.77 -6.80 7.72
C ALA A 330 13.40 -6.39 7.19
N THR A 331 13.27 -5.15 6.68
CA THR A 331 12.04 -4.62 6.11
C THR A 331 11.67 -5.36 4.81
N ARG A 332 12.62 -5.51 3.86
CA ARG A 332 12.39 -6.23 2.60
C ARG A 332 12.07 -7.70 2.84
N TYR A 333 12.80 -8.35 3.76
CA TYR A 333 12.55 -9.73 4.15
C TYR A 333 11.13 -9.94 4.66
N TYR A 334 10.71 -9.12 5.64
CA TYR A 334 9.37 -9.22 6.21
C TYR A 334 8.27 -9.13 5.15
N LEU A 335 8.37 -8.13 4.28
CA LEU A 335 7.39 -7.91 3.20
C LEU A 335 7.25 -9.14 2.30
N MET A 336 8.34 -9.77 1.93
CA MET A 336 8.34 -10.88 0.98
C MET A 336 8.14 -12.24 1.65
N ARG A 337 8.42 -12.35 2.96
CA ARG A 337 8.38 -13.61 3.70
C ARG A 337 7.06 -13.87 4.41
N GLU A 338 6.54 -12.84 5.10
CA GLU A 338 5.37 -13.00 5.97
C GLU A 338 4.06 -12.93 5.18
N LEU A 339 4.03 -12.11 4.14
CA LEU A 339 2.80 -11.84 3.41
C LEU A 339 2.68 -12.77 2.19
N PRO A 340 1.60 -13.56 2.07
CA PRO A 340 1.40 -14.44 0.91
C PRO A 340 1.10 -13.59 -0.34
N PHE A 341 2.02 -13.61 -1.32
CA PHE A 341 1.84 -12.83 -2.54
C PHE A 341 0.68 -13.37 -3.38
N GLY A 342 -0.29 -12.51 -3.69
CA GLY A 342 -1.55 -12.89 -4.38
C GLY A 342 -2.77 -12.95 -3.45
N SER A 343 -2.60 -12.91 -2.14
CA SER A 343 -3.66 -12.89 -1.13
C SER A 343 -3.45 -11.74 -0.15
N ASP A 344 -4.50 -11.36 0.58
CA ASP A 344 -4.37 -10.38 1.65
C ASP A 344 -3.53 -10.94 2.79
N GLY A 345 -2.69 -10.09 3.36
CA GLY A 345 -1.89 -10.40 4.54
C GLY A 345 -2.10 -9.37 5.64
N VAL A 346 -1.79 -9.74 6.88
CA VAL A 346 -1.94 -8.84 8.03
C VAL A 346 -0.57 -8.46 8.57
N PHE A 347 -0.27 -7.17 8.62
CA PHE A 347 0.91 -6.67 9.31
C PHE A 347 0.70 -6.70 10.82
N THR A 348 1.68 -7.24 11.55
CA THR A 348 1.74 -7.15 13.00
C THR A 348 3.15 -6.84 13.45
N PRO A 349 3.34 -5.93 14.43
CA PRO A 349 4.66 -5.67 15.03
C PRO A 349 5.31 -6.93 15.59
N GLU A 350 4.49 -7.81 16.16
CA GLU A 350 4.93 -9.09 16.71
C GLU A 350 5.61 -9.97 15.65
N ALA A 351 4.95 -10.16 14.50
CA ALA A 351 5.48 -10.96 13.42
C ALA A 351 6.75 -10.33 12.81
N PHE A 352 6.81 -9.00 12.71
CA PHE A 352 8.01 -8.30 12.23
C PHE A 352 9.23 -8.57 13.11
N VAL A 353 9.08 -8.41 14.43
CA VAL A 353 10.16 -8.62 15.40
C VAL A 353 10.53 -10.11 15.48
N GLU A 354 9.54 -10.99 15.44
CA GLU A 354 9.75 -12.44 15.46
C GLU A 354 10.56 -12.89 14.24
N ARG A 355 10.19 -12.48 13.02
CA ARG A 355 10.93 -12.81 11.80
C ARG A 355 12.37 -12.29 11.84
N THR A 356 12.56 -11.08 12.33
CA THR A 356 13.91 -10.50 12.46
C THR A 356 14.76 -11.31 13.43
N ASN A 357 14.21 -11.69 14.58
CA ASN A 357 14.96 -12.44 15.59
C ASN A 357 15.20 -13.90 15.22
N PHE A 358 14.16 -14.63 14.78
CA PHE A 358 14.28 -16.06 14.53
C PHE A 358 14.92 -16.34 13.18
N ASP A 359 14.39 -15.79 12.11
CA ASP A 359 14.86 -16.11 10.77
C ASP A 359 16.21 -15.43 10.49
N LEU A 360 16.30 -14.10 10.68
CA LEU A 360 17.49 -13.37 10.27
C LEU A 360 18.63 -13.45 11.30
N ALA A 361 18.37 -13.15 12.57
CA ALA A 361 19.43 -13.13 13.57
C ALA A 361 19.84 -14.54 14.04
N ASN A 362 18.87 -15.39 14.41
CA ASN A 362 19.17 -16.71 14.96
C ASN A 362 19.53 -17.74 13.87
N ASP A 363 18.73 -17.89 12.82
CA ASP A 363 18.99 -18.93 11.83
C ASP A 363 20.15 -18.53 10.91
N LEU A 364 20.00 -17.44 10.14
CA LEU A 364 21.02 -17.04 9.16
C LEU A 364 22.26 -16.41 9.83
N GLY A 365 22.06 -15.39 10.67
CA GLY A 365 23.15 -14.64 11.28
C GLY A 365 24.02 -15.52 12.18
N ASN A 366 23.41 -16.40 12.99
CA ASN A 366 24.15 -17.32 13.86
C ASN A 366 24.87 -18.41 13.04
N LEU A 367 24.25 -18.95 11.96
CA LEU A 367 24.93 -19.92 11.08
C LEU A 367 26.23 -19.34 10.54
N VAL A 368 26.19 -18.14 9.95
CA VAL A 368 27.38 -17.46 9.40
C VAL A 368 28.43 -17.24 10.47
N ASN A 369 28.04 -16.66 11.60
CA ASN A 369 28.97 -16.33 12.69
C ASN A 369 29.61 -17.58 13.32
N ARG A 370 28.82 -18.65 13.58
CA ARG A 370 29.34 -19.93 14.10
C ARG A 370 30.33 -20.56 13.13
N THR A 371 29.99 -20.62 11.85
CA THR A 371 30.84 -21.24 10.83
C THR A 371 32.18 -20.52 10.72
N ILE A 372 32.20 -19.18 10.58
CA ILE A 372 33.44 -18.39 10.52
C ILE A 372 34.24 -18.55 11.82
N SER A 373 33.60 -18.55 12.97
CA SER A 373 34.27 -18.75 14.27
C SER A 373 34.91 -20.14 14.37
N MET A 374 34.29 -21.18 13.83
CA MET A 374 34.87 -22.54 13.80
C MET A 374 36.04 -22.64 12.83
N VAL A 375 35.95 -22.01 11.65
CA VAL A 375 37.09 -21.95 10.70
C VAL A 375 38.30 -21.24 11.33
N ASN A 376 38.05 -20.09 11.98
CA ASN A 376 39.14 -19.39 12.70
C ASN A 376 39.76 -20.24 13.82
N LYS A 377 38.89 -20.95 14.57
CA LYS A 377 39.36 -21.74 15.72
C LYS A 377 40.12 -23.01 15.34
N TYR A 378 39.73 -23.70 14.28
CA TYR A 378 40.26 -25.02 13.94
C TYR A 378 41.28 -24.99 12.81
N PHE A 379 41.26 -23.92 12.00
CA PHE A 379 42.08 -23.76 10.79
C PHE A 379 42.76 -22.40 10.69
N ASP A 380 42.89 -21.65 11.81
CA ASP A 380 43.52 -20.32 11.86
C ASP A 380 42.98 -19.35 10.79
N GLY A 381 41.68 -19.50 10.41
CA GLY A 381 41.00 -18.70 9.41
C GLY A 381 41.13 -19.20 7.96
N GLU A 382 41.95 -20.21 7.68
CA GLU A 382 42.14 -20.78 6.37
C GLU A 382 41.15 -21.95 6.16
N LEU A 383 40.01 -21.69 5.45
CA LEU A 383 39.05 -22.73 5.06
C LEU A 383 39.70 -23.70 4.10
N PRO A 384 39.78 -25.01 4.39
CA PRO A 384 40.24 -26.01 3.42
C PRO A 384 39.34 -26.07 2.20
N ALA A 385 39.93 -26.42 1.05
CA ALA A 385 39.18 -26.65 -0.19
C ALA A 385 38.17 -27.81 -0.01
N TYR A 386 37.05 -27.72 -0.71
CA TYR A 386 36.05 -28.79 -0.80
C TYR A 386 36.69 -30.09 -1.43
N GLN A 387 36.46 -31.23 -0.81
CA GLN A 387 37.05 -32.51 -1.17
C GLN A 387 36.03 -33.59 -1.55
N GLY A 388 34.77 -33.25 -1.78
CA GLY A 388 33.70 -34.21 -2.10
C GLY A 388 33.03 -34.81 -0.85
N LEU A 389 32.52 -36.00 -0.97
CA LEU A 389 31.76 -36.68 0.08
C LEU A 389 32.70 -37.44 1.03
N LEU A 390 32.89 -36.95 2.23
CA LEU A 390 33.71 -37.60 3.28
C LEU A 390 32.89 -38.01 4.50
N HIS A 391 31.86 -37.24 4.85
CA HIS A 391 30.93 -37.55 5.93
C HIS A 391 29.64 -38.16 5.41
N GLU A 392 29.01 -39.07 6.15
CA GLU A 392 27.79 -39.77 5.71
C GLU A 392 26.59 -38.87 5.40
N LEU A 393 26.58 -37.62 5.95
CA LEU A 393 25.52 -36.62 5.71
C LEU A 393 25.81 -35.70 4.51
N ASP A 394 27.00 -35.77 3.91
CA ASP A 394 27.39 -34.83 2.85
C ASP A 394 26.52 -34.99 1.62
N GLU A 395 26.22 -36.22 1.18
CA GLU A 395 25.37 -36.50 0.04
C GLU A 395 23.97 -35.93 0.19
N GLU A 396 23.36 -36.05 1.39
CA GLU A 396 22.06 -35.47 1.70
C GLU A 396 22.09 -33.94 1.60
N MET A 397 23.15 -33.30 2.11
CA MET A 397 23.27 -31.85 2.10
C MET A 397 23.47 -31.29 0.69
N GLU A 398 24.27 -31.94 -0.14
CA GLU A 398 24.46 -31.56 -1.54
C GLU A 398 23.19 -31.74 -2.36
N ALA A 399 22.51 -32.87 -2.20
CA ALA A 399 21.23 -33.12 -2.86
C ALA A 399 20.18 -32.07 -2.45
N MET A 400 20.13 -31.73 -1.16
CA MET A 400 19.21 -30.70 -0.64
C MET A 400 19.54 -29.31 -1.18
N ALA A 401 20.82 -28.94 -1.33
CA ALA A 401 21.22 -27.68 -1.91
C ALA A 401 20.68 -27.53 -3.35
N LEU A 402 20.89 -28.56 -4.19
CA LEU A 402 20.43 -28.57 -5.58
C LEU A 402 18.89 -28.57 -5.68
N GLU A 403 18.18 -29.35 -4.85
CA GLU A 403 16.72 -29.35 -4.81
C GLU A 403 16.17 -28.01 -4.30
N THR A 404 16.87 -27.33 -3.38
CA THR A 404 16.52 -25.99 -2.92
C THR A 404 16.54 -24.99 -4.08
N VAL A 405 17.58 -25.03 -4.93
CA VAL A 405 17.68 -24.15 -6.11
C VAL A 405 16.51 -24.37 -7.06
N LYS A 406 16.18 -25.66 -7.35
CA LYS A 406 15.07 -26.01 -8.21
C LYS A 406 13.72 -25.51 -7.68
N SER A 407 13.39 -25.85 -6.43
CA SER A 407 12.12 -25.46 -5.79
C SER A 407 12.02 -23.94 -5.61
N TYR A 408 13.13 -23.27 -5.34
CA TYR A 408 13.23 -21.81 -5.31
C TYR A 408 12.90 -21.20 -6.68
N THR A 409 13.51 -21.72 -7.74
CA THR A 409 13.30 -21.25 -9.12
C THR A 409 11.82 -21.39 -9.52
N GLU A 410 11.21 -22.55 -9.28
CA GLU A 410 9.79 -22.79 -9.57
C GLU A 410 8.88 -21.81 -8.81
N SER A 411 9.20 -21.52 -7.54
CA SER A 411 8.48 -20.56 -6.71
C SER A 411 8.64 -19.12 -7.20
N MET A 412 9.84 -18.74 -7.62
CA MET A 412 10.12 -17.39 -8.15
C MET A 412 9.42 -17.15 -9.49
N GLU A 413 9.43 -18.12 -10.40
CA GLU A 413 8.73 -18.03 -11.69
C GLU A 413 7.20 -17.93 -11.51
N SER A 414 6.67 -18.53 -10.43
CA SER A 414 5.26 -18.47 -10.05
C SER A 414 4.93 -17.27 -9.16
N LEU A 415 5.87 -16.37 -8.88
CA LEU A 415 5.74 -15.22 -7.99
C LEU A 415 5.33 -15.57 -6.55
N GLN A 416 5.72 -16.77 -6.08
CA GLN A 416 5.46 -17.29 -4.73
C GLN A 416 6.62 -16.97 -3.78
N PHE A 417 6.87 -15.68 -3.51
CA PHE A 417 8.07 -15.21 -2.77
C PHE A 417 8.18 -15.80 -1.37
N SER A 418 7.07 -15.86 -0.63
CA SER A 418 7.08 -16.45 0.71
C SER A 418 7.42 -17.94 0.70
N VAL A 419 7.04 -18.66 -0.36
CA VAL A 419 7.39 -20.06 -0.55
C VAL A 419 8.87 -20.21 -0.93
N ALA A 420 9.36 -19.38 -1.86
CA ALA A 420 10.78 -19.34 -2.24
C ALA A 420 11.67 -19.09 -1.01
N LEU A 421 11.35 -18.08 -0.21
CA LEU A 421 12.07 -17.79 1.04
C LEU A 421 11.95 -18.94 2.06
N SER A 422 10.77 -19.55 2.20
CA SER A 422 10.60 -20.72 3.08
C SER A 422 11.49 -21.89 2.67
N THR A 423 11.67 -22.08 1.38
CA THR A 423 12.56 -23.14 0.83
C THR A 423 14.02 -22.86 1.21
N VAL A 424 14.47 -21.60 1.07
CA VAL A 424 15.83 -21.21 1.49
C VAL A 424 15.99 -21.38 3.01
N TRP A 425 14.98 -21.00 3.83
CA TRP A 425 15.06 -21.14 5.29
C TRP A 425 15.06 -22.60 5.75
N LYS A 426 14.35 -23.49 5.07
CA LYS A 426 14.47 -24.95 5.32
C LYS A 426 15.91 -25.43 5.11
N PHE A 427 16.56 -24.97 4.05
CA PHE A 427 17.95 -25.29 3.76
C PHE A 427 18.90 -24.71 4.83
N ILE A 428 18.73 -23.44 5.24
CA ILE A 428 19.51 -22.80 6.32
C ILE A 428 19.35 -23.59 7.63
N SER A 429 18.11 -23.92 8.01
CA SER A 429 17.82 -24.67 9.24
C SER A 429 18.42 -26.08 9.19
N ARG A 430 18.40 -26.76 8.02
CA ARG A 430 19.06 -28.06 7.84
C ARG A 430 20.58 -27.93 7.94
N THR A 431 21.14 -26.84 7.43
CA THR A 431 22.59 -26.56 7.54
C THR A 431 22.99 -26.32 9.00
N ASN A 432 22.18 -25.61 9.80
CA ASN A 432 22.41 -25.49 11.23
C ASN A 432 22.38 -26.87 11.94
N LYS A 433 21.42 -27.73 11.58
CA LYS A 433 21.33 -29.09 12.11
C LYS A 433 22.53 -29.95 11.71
N TYR A 434 23.07 -29.80 10.50
CA TYR A 434 24.26 -30.48 10.04
C TYR A 434 25.47 -30.17 10.93
N ILE A 435 25.63 -28.94 11.47
CA ILE A 435 26.66 -28.62 12.46
C ILE A 435 26.49 -29.48 13.72
N ASP A 436 25.27 -29.63 14.21
CA ASP A 436 25.00 -30.35 15.44
C ASP A 436 25.16 -31.87 15.27
N GLU A 437 24.89 -32.41 14.10
CA GLU A 437 25.04 -33.84 13.77
C GLU A 437 26.48 -34.22 13.46
N THR A 438 27.23 -33.40 12.73
CA THR A 438 28.65 -33.65 12.40
C THR A 438 29.58 -33.37 13.57
N THR A 439 29.09 -32.66 14.60
CA THR A 439 29.84 -32.35 15.82
C THR A 439 31.30 -31.91 15.60
N PRO A 440 31.56 -30.77 14.86
CA PRO A 440 32.92 -30.33 14.53
C PRO A 440 33.86 -30.20 15.72
N TRP A 441 33.33 -29.86 16.89
CA TRP A 441 34.10 -29.77 18.14
C TRP A 441 34.56 -31.13 18.67
N VAL A 442 34.00 -32.23 18.22
CA VAL A 442 34.43 -33.59 18.51
C VAL A 442 35.53 -33.99 17.50
N LEU A 443 35.26 -33.79 16.21
CA LEU A 443 36.22 -34.06 15.13
C LEU A 443 37.54 -33.32 15.36
N ALA A 444 37.50 -32.07 15.86
CA ALA A 444 38.69 -31.25 16.16
C ALA A 444 39.59 -31.79 17.31
N LYS A 445 39.17 -32.82 18.04
CA LYS A 445 39.97 -33.44 19.10
C LYS A 445 40.87 -34.59 18.62
N ASP A 446 40.65 -35.03 17.40
CA ASP A 446 41.37 -36.14 16.79
C ASP A 446 42.03 -35.69 15.48
N ASP A 447 43.36 -35.59 15.49
CA ASP A 447 44.16 -35.17 14.35
C ASP A 447 43.92 -36.05 13.08
N SER A 448 43.53 -37.31 13.28
CA SER A 448 43.18 -38.21 12.16
C SER A 448 41.86 -37.83 11.46
N GLN A 449 41.03 -37.02 12.08
CA GLN A 449 39.77 -36.53 11.54
C GLN A 449 39.86 -35.10 10.92
N LYS A 450 41.08 -34.56 10.81
CA LYS A 450 41.31 -33.18 10.36
C LYS A 450 40.77 -32.93 8.94
N ASP A 451 40.97 -33.89 8.02
CA ASP A 451 40.45 -33.78 6.64
C ASP A 451 38.92 -33.77 6.62
N MET A 452 38.31 -34.69 7.39
CA MET A 452 36.84 -34.69 7.55
C MET A 452 36.30 -33.40 8.17
N LEU A 453 36.94 -32.89 9.20
CA LEU A 453 36.59 -31.61 9.81
C LEU A 453 36.69 -30.46 8.78
N GLY A 454 37.78 -30.44 8.00
CA GLY A 454 37.98 -29.44 6.94
C GLY A 454 36.85 -29.51 5.90
N ASN A 455 36.48 -30.73 5.48
CA ASN A 455 35.41 -30.91 4.52
C ASN A 455 34.02 -30.53 5.06
N VAL A 456 33.75 -30.82 6.34
CA VAL A 456 32.54 -30.33 7.01
C VAL A 456 32.47 -28.79 7.01
N MET A 457 33.60 -28.11 7.29
CA MET A 457 33.67 -26.65 7.22
C MET A 457 33.45 -26.13 5.79
N ALA A 458 34.00 -26.81 4.78
CA ALA A 458 33.82 -26.47 3.38
C ALA A 458 32.34 -26.59 2.95
N HIS A 459 31.64 -27.66 3.38
CA HIS A 459 30.20 -27.82 3.15
C HIS A 459 29.38 -26.72 3.79
N LEU A 460 29.70 -26.33 5.03
CA LEU A 460 28.99 -25.24 5.71
C LEU A 460 29.15 -23.92 4.99
N VAL A 461 30.36 -23.57 4.53
CA VAL A 461 30.61 -22.33 3.80
C VAL A 461 29.93 -22.38 2.42
N GLU A 462 29.96 -23.52 1.72
CA GLU A 462 29.28 -23.69 0.45
C GLU A 462 27.75 -23.55 0.61
N ASN A 463 27.16 -24.13 1.65
CA ASN A 463 25.73 -23.97 1.95
C ASN A 463 25.36 -22.51 2.25
N ILE A 464 26.21 -21.78 3.00
CA ILE A 464 26.02 -20.34 3.25
C ILE A 464 26.12 -19.55 1.93
N ARG A 465 27.06 -19.91 1.04
CA ARG A 465 27.17 -19.31 -0.29
C ARG A 465 25.90 -19.51 -1.10
N TYR A 466 25.35 -20.74 -1.15
CA TYR A 466 24.08 -21.02 -1.79
C TYR A 466 22.96 -20.14 -1.25
N ALA A 467 22.79 -20.10 0.07
CA ALA A 467 21.79 -19.25 0.70
C ALA A 467 22.00 -17.76 0.37
N ALA A 468 23.26 -17.28 0.42
CA ALA A 468 23.57 -15.90 0.10
C ALA A 468 23.22 -15.53 -1.35
N VAL A 469 23.53 -16.39 -2.33
CA VAL A 469 23.17 -16.17 -3.74
C VAL A 469 21.65 -16.13 -3.91
N LEU A 470 20.91 -17.09 -3.35
CA LEU A 470 19.45 -17.17 -3.45
C LEU A 470 18.74 -15.98 -2.78
N LEU A 471 19.36 -15.38 -1.75
CA LEU A 471 18.79 -14.22 -1.03
C LEU A 471 19.07 -12.88 -1.71
N ARG A 472 19.97 -12.77 -2.68
CA ARG A 472 20.32 -11.49 -3.35
C ARG A 472 19.16 -10.71 -3.94
N PRO A 473 18.11 -11.31 -4.49
CA PRO A 473 16.94 -10.56 -4.96
C PRO A 473 16.18 -9.88 -3.83
N PHE A 474 16.15 -10.49 -2.65
CA PHE A 474 15.38 -10.06 -1.50
C PHE A 474 16.15 -9.12 -0.58
N LEU A 475 17.40 -9.49 -0.26
CA LEU A 475 18.28 -8.79 0.67
C LEU A 475 19.41 -8.14 -0.11
N THR A 476 19.61 -6.85 0.08
CA THR A 476 20.60 -6.10 -0.71
C THR A 476 21.93 -5.92 0.01
N HIS A 477 21.97 -6.04 1.33
CA HIS A 477 23.16 -5.87 2.16
C HIS A 477 23.70 -7.19 2.70
N ALA A 478 22.89 -7.98 3.37
CA ALA A 478 23.35 -9.20 4.06
C ALA A 478 24.10 -10.18 3.15
N PRO A 479 23.67 -10.48 1.89
CA PRO A 479 24.47 -11.33 1.01
C PRO A 479 25.87 -10.77 0.71
N LYS A 480 26.00 -9.45 0.55
CA LYS A 480 27.31 -8.80 0.33
C LYS A 480 28.20 -8.96 1.55
N GLU A 481 27.67 -8.69 2.75
CA GLU A 481 28.38 -8.87 4.00
C GLU A 481 28.81 -10.32 4.23
N ILE A 482 27.98 -11.29 3.86
CA ILE A 482 28.32 -12.72 3.92
C ILE A 482 29.51 -13.01 3.02
N PHE A 483 29.49 -12.59 1.75
CA PHE A 483 30.61 -12.79 0.83
C PHE A 483 31.88 -12.10 1.30
N GLU A 484 31.77 -10.88 1.83
CA GLU A 484 32.92 -10.14 2.40
C GLU A 484 33.54 -10.87 3.60
N GLN A 485 32.69 -11.34 4.55
CA GLN A 485 33.19 -12.04 5.73
C GLN A 485 33.77 -13.42 5.39
N LEU A 486 33.23 -14.08 4.37
CA LEU A 486 33.79 -15.35 3.84
C LEU A 486 34.94 -15.12 2.88
N ASN A 487 35.27 -13.87 2.53
CA ASN A 487 36.31 -13.49 1.56
C ASN A 487 36.10 -14.17 0.17
N ILE A 488 34.85 -14.39 -0.23
CA ILE A 488 34.50 -14.89 -1.55
C ILE A 488 34.45 -13.67 -2.49
N ASN A 489 35.57 -13.44 -3.22
CA ASN A 489 35.73 -12.26 -4.07
C ASN A 489 35.54 -12.55 -5.57
N ASN A 490 35.51 -13.82 -5.98
CA ASN A 490 35.28 -14.17 -7.37
C ASN A 490 33.81 -13.97 -7.74
N PRO A 491 33.47 -13.03 -8.67
CA PRO A 491 32.10 -12.77 -9.07
C PRO A 491 31.35 -14.01 -9.58
N GLN A 492 32.06 -14.94 -10.22
CA GLN A 492 31.44 -16.17 -10.73
C GLN A 492 30.81 -17.02 -9.62
N PHE A 493 31.38 -17.04 -8.41
CA PHE A 493 30.81 -17.77 -7.26
C PHE A 493 29.58 -17.09 -6.64
N MET A 494 29.31 -15.85 -7.05
CA MET A 494 28.15 -15.07 -6.60
C MET A 494 27.01 -15.06 -7.63
N GLU A 495 27.24 -15.62 -8.83
CA GLU A 495 26.22 -15.67 -9.88
C GLU A 495 25.25 -16.84 -9.67
N PHE A 496 24.01 -16.69 -10.17
CA PHE A 496 22.97 -17.73 -10.06
C PHE A 496 23.41 -19.03 -10.73
N SER A 497 24.10 -18.95 -11.87
CA SER A 497 24.64 -20.10 -12.60
C SER A 497 25.65 -20.92 -11.77
N SER A 498 26.28 -20.33 -10.76
CA SER A 498 27.21 -21.06 -9.88
C SER A 498 26.52 -22.06 -8.96
N LEU A 499 25.18 -22.02 -8.89
CA LEU A 499 24.36 -22.95 -8.09
C LEU A 499 24.00 -24.24 -8.85
N GLU A 500 24.34 -24.34 -10.13
CA GLU A 500 24.10 -25.55 -10.94
C GLU A 500 24.96 -26.71 -10.50
N GLN A 501 26.12 -26.44 -9.92
CA GLN A 501 27.06 -27.45 -9.43
C GLN A 501 27.46 -27.12 -7.98
N TYR A 502 27.40 -28.15 -7.13
CA TYR A 502 27.90 -28.04 -5.75
C TYR A 502 29.42 -28.18 -5.69
N GLY A 503 30.04 -27.57 -4.67
CA GLY A 503 31.46 -27.69 -4.39
C GLY A 503 32.36 -26.88 -5.32
N VAL A 504 31.89 -25.68 -5.76
CA VAL A 504 32.71 -24.78 -6.61
C VAL A 504 33.83 -24.10 -5.85
N LEU A 505 33.82 -24.08 -4.52
CA LEU A 505 34.88 -23.54 -3.66
C LEU A 505 36.00 -24.60 -3.51
N ASN A 506 36.71 -24.82 -4.60
CA ASN A 506 37.74 -25.87 -4.72
C ASN A 506 39.18 -25.39 -4.39
N GLU A 507 39.31 -24.17 -3.87
CA GLU A 507 40.56 -23.58 -3.38
C GLU A 507 40.41 -23.18 -1.92
N SER A 508 41.52 -23.10 -1.19
CA SER A 508 41.48 -22.60 0.19
C SER A 508 41.13 -21.11 0.23
N ILE A 509 40.36 -20.71 1.20
CA ILE A 509 39.87 -19.33 1.36
C ILE A 509 40.18 -18.85 2.78
N MET A 510 40.76 -17.67 2.91
CA MET A 510 40.99 -17.04 4.20
C MET A 510 39.75 -16.25 4.62
N VAL A 511 38.95 -16.73 5.59
CA VAL A 511 37.80 -16.00 6.11
C VAL A 511 38.21 -14.83 7.02
N THR A 512 37.29 -13.91 7.33
CA THR A 512 37.59 -12.81 8.25
C THR A 512 38.01 -13.31 9.64
N GLY A 513 39.05 -12.74 10.21
CA GLY A 513 39.47 -13.05 11.59
C GLY A 513 38.59 -12.44 12.68
N GLN A 514 37.68 -11.53 12.30
CA GLN A 514 36.76 -10.83 13.21
C GLN A 514 35.35 -10.82 12.63
N PRO A 515 34.59 -11.94 12.78
CA PRO A 515 33.25 -12.01 12.29
C PRO A 515 32.33 -11.00 13.01
N LYS A 516 31.47 -10.33 12.26
CA LYS A 516 30.48 -9.38 12.77
C LYS A 516 29.09 -9.98 12.62
N PRO A 517 28.21 -9.78 13.60
CA PRO A 517 26.81 -10.15 13.44
C PRO A 517 26.19 -9.41 12.24
N ILE A 518 25.57 -10.15 11.31
CA ILE A 518 24.90 -9.59 10.13
C ILE A 518 23.57 -8.94 10.55
N PHE A 519 22.87 -9.56 11.49
CA PHE A 519 21.62 -9.02 12.05
C PHE A 519 21.73 -8.92 13.56
N PRO A 520 21.40 -7.76 14.15
CA PRO A 520 21.33 -7.62 15.59
C PRO A 520 20.10 -8.34 16.14
N ARG A 521 20.20 -8.89 17.34
CA ARG A 521 19.05 -9.41 18.05
C ARG A 521 18.27 -8.26 18.69
N LEU A 522 16.96 -8.26 18.49
CA LEU A 522 16.04 -7.23 18.97
C LEU A 522 15.47 -7.62 20.35
N ASP A 523 15.27 -6.64 21.22
CA ASP A 523 14.44 -6.79 22.42
C ASP A 523 12.97 -6.80 21.97
N SER A 524 12.35 -7.98 22.02
CA SER A 524 11.01 -8.17 21.45
C SER A 524 9.96 -7.28 22.09
N GLU A 525 9.99 -7.11 23.40
CA GLU A 525 8.98 -6.34 24.14
C GLU A 525 9.10 -4.85 23.84
N ALA A 526 10.31 -4.32 23.89
CA ALA A 526 10.61 -2.92 23.60
C ALA A 526 10.31 -2.55 22.15
N GLU A 527 10.69 -3.40 21.18
CA GLU A 527 10.55 -3.09 19.77
C GLU A 527 9.10 -3.25 19.27
N ILE A 528 8.34 -4.21 19.80
CA ILE A 528 6.89 -4.31 19.54
C ILE A 528 6.18 -3.05 20.06
N ALA A 529 6.51 -2.58 21.26
CA ALA A 529 5.94 -1.37 21.82
C ALA A 529 6.27 -0.14 20.97
N TYR A 530 7.52 0.00 20.53
CA TYR A 530 7.97 1.09 19.67
C TYR A 530 7.23 1.13 18.33
N ILE A 531 7.09 -0.02 17.64
CA ILE A 531 6.37 -0.07 16.36
C ILE A 531 4.89 0.33 16.56
N LYS A 532 4.24 -0.17 17.62
CA LYS A 532 2.85 0.19 17.94
C LYS A 532 2.68 1.69 18.20
N GLU A 533 3.61 2.29 18.94
CA GLU A 533 3.59 3.74 19.19
C GLU A 533 3.80 4.54 17.91
N SER A 534 4.74 4.12 17.06
CA SER A 534 5.05 4.80 15.80
C SER A 534 3.93 4.75 14.76
N MET A 535 3.02 3.78 14.87
CA MET A 535 1.83 3.67 14.02
C MET A 535 0.73 4.63 14.42
N GLN A 536 0.71 5.07 15.69
CA GLN A 536 -0.27 6.06 16.12
C GLN A 536 -0.02 7.38 15.35
N PRO A 537 -1.09 8.13 14.99
CA PRO A 537 -0.88 9.46 14.46
C PRO A 537 0.09 10.15 15.43
N PRO A 538 1.10 10.89 14.91
CA PRO A 538 1.86 11.74 15.79
C PRO A 538 0.83 12.41 16.67
N ALA A 539 0.94 12.22 18.00
CA ALA A 539 0.09 12.94 18.92
C ALA A 539 0.11 14.34 18.35
N THR A 540 -0.99 14.71 17.70
CA THR A 540 -1.13 16.07 17.25
C THR A 540 -0.66 16.80 18.49
N LYS A 541 0.50 17.49 18.45
CA LYS A 541 0.61 18.66 19.26
C LYS A 541 -0.68 19.32 18.88
N GLU A 542 -1.69 19.11 19.74
CA GLU A 542 -2.81 20.00 19.72
C GLU A 542 -2.10 21.35 19.69
N GLU A 543 -1.94 21.95 18.49
CA GLU A 543 -2.28 23.33 18.42
C GLU A 543 -3.66 23.27 19.07
N LYS A 544 -3.67 23.45 20.37
CA LYS A 544 -4.85 23.95 21.03
C LYS A 544 -5.23 25.04 20.06
N GLU A 545 -6.24 24.78 19.19
CA GLU A 545 -7.08 25.84 18.78
C GLU A 545 -7.44 26.47 20.14
N GLU A 546 -6.64 27.43 20.54
CA GLU A 546 -7.09 28.41 21.48
C GLU A 546 -8.35 28.89 20.79
N ILE A 547 -9.49 28.32 21.20
CA ILE A 547 -10.79 28.96 20.96
C ILE A 547 -10.50 30.39 21.37
N PRO A 548 -10.45 31.33 20.41
CA PRO A 548 -9.97 32.66 20.69
C PRO A 548 -10.77 33.11 21.89
N SER A 549 -10.12 33.29 23.02
CA SER A 549 -10.79 33.61 24.27
C SER A 549 -11.60 34.86 23.97
N LYS A 550 -12.92 34.75 24.14
CA LYS A 550 -13.78 35.89 23.93
C LYS A 550 -13.22 37.04 24.76
N PRO A 551 -13.29 38.31 24.28
CA PRO A 551 -12.78 39.42 25.04
C PRO A 551 -13.35 39.39 26.47
N GLN A 552 -12.53 39.76 27.45
CA GLN A 552 -12.98 39.87 28.83
C GLN A 552 -14.18 40.79 28.89
N ILE A 553 -15.22 40.36 29.60
CA ILE A 553 -16.43 41.14 29.83
C ILE A 553 -16.46 41.62 31.29
N ASP A 554 -17.08 42.76 31.55
CA ASP A 554 -17.31 43.21 32.90
C ASP A 554 -18.42 42.38 33.56
N ILE A 555 -18.39 42.24 34.88
CA ILE A 555 -19.43 41.52 35.62
C ILE A 555 -20.84 42.07 35.30
N LYS A 556 -20.95 43.37 35.04
CA LYS A 556 -22.20 44.03 34.62
C LYS A 556 -22.72 43.54 33.26
N ASP A 557 -21.86 42.99 32.41
CA ASP A 557 -22.27 42.41 31.13
C ASP A 557 -22.77 41.01 31.32
N PHE A 558 -22.17 40.25 32.24
CA PHE A 558 -22.66 38.93 32.64
C PHE A 558 -24.01 39.00 33.38
N ASP A 559 -24.22 39.99 34.22
CA ASP A 559 -25.48 40.23 34.94
C ASP A 559 -26.68 40.49 34.01
N LYS A 560 -26.44 40.78 32.71
CA LYS A 560 -27.48 40.85 31.69
C LYS A 560 -28.02 39.52 31.23
N VAL A 561 -27.33 38.40 31.56
CA VAL A 561 -27.74 37.04 31.17
C VAL A 561 -28.46 36.39 32.35
N GLU A 562 -29.74 36.02 32.15
CA GLU A 562 -30.50 35.33 33.16
C GLU A 562 -30.44 33.80 32.91
N ILE A 563 -29.83 33.05 33.82
CA ILE A 563 -29.74 31.59 33.76
C ILE A 563 -30.58 31.00 34.88
N LYS A 564 -31.50 30.08 34.55
CA LYS A 564 -32.38 29.44 35.54
C LYS A 564 -32.31 27.91 35.45
N ALA A 565 -32.58 27.26 36.56
CA ALA A 565 -32.78 25.82 36.63
C ALA A 565 -34.15 25.44 36.04
N ALA A 566 -34.18 24.45 35.17
CA ALA A 566 -35.42 23.94 34.59
C ALA A 566 -35.40 22.41 34.48
N THR A 567 -36.56 21.80 34.54
CA THR A 567 -36.70 20.33 34.27
C THR A 567 -37.21 20.14 32.85
N ILE A 568 -36.59 19.25 32.12
CA ILE A 568 -37.10 18.82 30.79
C ILE A 568 -38.30 17.92 31.04
N ILE A 569 -39.47 18.37 30.57
CA ILE A 569 -40.74 17.65 30.77
C ILE A 569 -41.24 16.90 29.52
N ASP A 570 -40.77 17.30 28.34
CA ASP A 570 -41.07 16.65 27.06
C ASP A 570 -39.99 16.96 26.05
N ALA A 571 -39.76 16.02 25.11
CA ALA A 571 -38.82 16.19 24.02
C ALA A 571 -39.24 15.38 22.78
N GLU A 572 -39.10 15.94 21.59
CA GLU A 572 -39.33 15.24 20.35
C GLU A 572 -38.36 15.68 19.25
N HIS A 573 -38.15 14.83 18.24
CA HIS A 573 -37.37 15.20 17.06
C HIS A 573 -38.08 16.26 16.22
N VAL A 574 -37.34 17.25 15.73
CA VAL A 574 -37.87 18.22 14.78
C VAL A 574 -37.97 17.56 13.42
N LYS A 575 -39.18 17.57 12.83
CA LYS A 575 -39.41 17.00 11.49
C LYS A 575 -38.47 17.61 10.46
N LYS A 576 -37.79 16.78 9.66
CA LYS A 576 -36.80 17.14 8.65
C LYS A 576 -35.46 17.66 9.21
N SER A 577 -35.09 17.32 10.44
CA SER A 577 -33.80 17.66 11.03
C SER A 577 -33.23 16.52 11.85
N ASP A 578 -32.04 16.05 11.49
CA ASP A 578 -31.31 15.00 12.22
C ASP A 578 -30.50 15.58 13.41
N LYS A 579 -30.49 16.91 13.55
CA LYS A 579 -29.65 17.61 14.53
C LYS A 579 -30.47 18.24 15.66
N LEU A 580 -31.79 18.43 15.48
CA LEU A 580 -32.61 19.25 16.37
C LEU A 580 -33.59 18.42 17.17
N LEU A 581 -33.60 18.65 18.49
CA LEU A 581 -34.69 18.27 19.39
C LEU A 581 -35.52 19.49 19.75
N LYS A 582 -36.86 19.34 19.71
CA LYS A 582 -37.81 20.28 20.29
C LYS A 582 -38.09 19.82 21.71
N ILE A 583 -37.81 20.67 22.67
CA ILE A 583 -37.77 20.36 24.10
C ILE A 583 -38.70 21.27 24.84
N GLN A 584 -39.54 20.75 25.72
CA GLN A 584 -40.33 21.54 26.68
C GLN A 584 -39.64 21.52 28.04
N VAL A 585 -39.43 22.68 28.60
CA VAL A 585 -38.82 22.84 29.92
C VAL A 585 -39.79 23.51 30.88
N ASP A 586 -39.81 23.02 32.11
CA ASP A 586 -40.59 23.59 33.23
C ASP A 586 -39.69 24.46 34.09
N LEU A 587 -40.05 25.77 34.24
CA LEU A 587 -39.38 26.80 35.02
C LEU A 587 -40.12 27.17 36.29
N ASP A 588 -41.06 26.31 36.77
CA ASP A 588 -41.96 26.52 37.90
C ASP A 588 -43.10 27.50 37.58
N SER A 589 -42.79 28.75 37.28
CA SER A 589 -43.79 29.80 36.95
C SER A 589 -44.28 29.74 35.51
N GLU A 590 -43.59 29.08 34.62
CA GLU A 590 -43.91 28.97 33.17
C GLU A 590 -43.24 27.76 32.53
N GLN A 591 -43.79 27.29 31.41
CA GLN A 591 -43.18 26.29 30.55
C GLN A 591 -42.74 26.96 29.26
N ARG A 592 -41.55 26.56 28.73
CA ARG A 592 -41.02 27.10 27.50
C ARG A 592 -40.59 26.02 26.53
N GLN A 593 -40.78 26.31 25.25
CA GLN A 593 -40.23 25.49 24.17
C GLN A 593 -38.84 25.99 23.81
N ILE A 594 -37.90 25.04 23.77
CA ILE A 594 -36.52 25.30 23.35
C ILE A 594 -36.17 24.30 22.24
N VAL A 595 -35.50 24.79 21.19
CA VAL A 595 -34.97 23.95 20.12
C VAL A 595 -33.45 23.91 20.25
N SER A 596 -32.91 22.71 20.39
CA SER A 596 -31.46 22.48 20.61
C SER A 596 -30.85 21.52 19.63
N GLY A 597 -29.60 21.74 19.22
CA GLY A 597 -28.83 20.98 18.25
C GLY A 597 -28.21 19.68 18.81
N ILE A 598 -28.87 18.99 19.73
CA ILE A 598 -28.33 17.88 20.50
C ILE A 598 -28.82 16.49 20.05
N ALA A 599 -29.62 16.40 19.00
CA ALA A 599 -30.23 15.14 18.55
C ALA A 599 -29.22 14.07 18.08
N LYS A 600 -27.98 14.46 17.79
CA LYS A 600 -26.90 13.50 17.48
C LYS A 600 -26.32 12.82 18.72
N PHE A 601 -26.53 13.39 19.90
CA PHE A 601 -25.94 12.98 21.18
C PHE A 601 -26.94 12.43 22.17
N TYR A 602 -28.22 12.80 22.02
CA TYR A 602 -29.30 12.40 22.91
C TYR A 602 -30.57 12.04 22.15
N THR A 603 -31.21 10.97 22.59
CA THR A 603 -32.60 10.70 22.22
C THR A 603 -33.56 11.47 23.15
N PRO A 604 -34.82 11.72 22.76
CA PRO A 604 -35.82 12.32 23.64
C PRO A 604 -35.90 11.67 25.03
N ASP A 605 -35.89 10.34 25.10
CA ASP A 605 -35.99 9.59 26.37
C ASP A 605 -34.77 9.76 27.27
N ASP A 606 -33.59 10.06 26.70
CA ASP A 606 -32.37 10.27 27.46
C ASP A 606 -32.38 11.57 28.29
N ILE A 607 -33.20 12.54 27.87
CA ILE A 607 -33.16 13.90 28.45
C ILE A 607 -34.40 14.26 29.25
N ILE A 608 -35.55 13.61 29.01
CA ILE A 608 -36.77 13.84 29.79
C ILE A 608 -36.51 13.55 31.27
N GLY A 609 -36.96 14.45 32.14
CA GLY A 609 -36.74 14.36 33.58
C GLY A 609 -35.40 14.93 34.08
N LYS A 610 -34.47 15.25 33.17
CA LYS A 610 -33.21 15.90 33.57
C LYS A 610 -33.43 17.35 33.96
N LYS A 611 -32.72 17.77 35.00
CA LYS A 611 -32.66 19.19 35.44
C LYS A 611 -31.44 19.85 34.82
N VAL A 612 -31.65 20.95 34.10
CA VAL A 612 -30.65 21.60 33.25
C VAL A 612 -30.61 23.13 33.50
N ALA A 613 -29.50 23.73 33.14
CA ALA A 613 -29.34 25.18 33.13
C ALA A 613 -29.83 25.74 31.80
N VAL A 614 -30.70 26.79 31.89
CA VAL A 614 -31.36 27.41 30.73
C VAL A 614 -31.14 28.90 30.79
N VAL A 615 -30.66 29.48 29.67
CA VAL A 615 -30.68 30.95 29.47
C VAL A 615 -32.08 31.36 29.07
N THR A 616 -32.74 32.19 29.92
CA THR A 616 -34.17 32.48 29.82
C THR A 616 -34.51 33.82 29.21
N ASN A 617 -33.58 34.75 29.15
CA ASN A 617 -33.82 36.13 28.67
C ASN A 617 -33.30 36.38 27.25
N LEU A 618 -33.13 35.33 26.46
CA LEU A 618 -32.83 35.47 25.04
C LEU A 618 -34.08 35.83 24.24
N LYS A 619 -33.92 36.66 23.20
CA LYS A 619 -34.99 36.91 22.24
C LYS A 619 -35.41 35.62 21.56
N PRO A 620 -36.73 35.32 21.44
CA PRO A 620 -37.18 34.11 20.75
C PRO A 620 -36.67 34.04 19.32
N ALA A 621 -36.16 32.85 18.95
CA ALA A 621 -35.66 32.53 17.60
C ALA A 621 -36.53 31.46 16.93
N LYS A 622 -36.55 31.43 15.60
CA LYS A 622 -37.14 30.31 14.83
C LYS A 622 -36.06 29.43 14.23
N LEU A 623 -36.07 28.13 14.57
CA LEU A 623 -35.18 27.13 14.04
C LEU A 623 -36.01 26.07 13.34
N MET A 624 -35.81 25.87 12.03
CA MET A 624 -36.61 24.94 11.19
C MET A 624 -38.14 25.08 11.39
N GLY A 625 -38.59 26.33 11.47
CA GLY A 625 -40.01 26.66 11.67
C GLY A 625 -40.52 26.50 13.11
N GLN A 626 -39.73 25.96 14.03
CA GLN A 626 -40.08 25.84 15.46
C GLN A 626 -39.56 27.04 16.25
N LYS A 627 -40.36 27.53 17.21
CA LYS A 627 -40.01 28.65 18.09
C LYS A 627 -39.14 28.15 19.23
N SER A 628 -37.99 28.81 19.47
CA SER A 628 -37.13 28.57 20.63
C SER A 628 -37.14 29.79 21.53
N GLU A 629 -37.50 29.61 22.81
CA GLU A 629 -37.70 30.72 23.80
C GLU A 629 -36.64 30.65 24.90
N GLY A 630 -35.46 30.24 24.56
CA GLY A 630 -34.31 30.13 25.44
C GLY A 630 -33.21 29.24 24.85
N MET A 631 -32.19 28.97 25.64
CA MET A 631 -31.08 28.08 25.26
C MET A 631 -30.68 27.19 26.44
N ILE A 632 -30.70 25.86 26.23
CA ILE A 632 -30.15 24.92 27.19
C ILE A 632 -28.61 24.98 27.08
N LEU A 633 -27.93 25.09 28.21
CA LEU A 633 -26.48 25.07 28.24
C LEU A 633 -25.94 23.66 28.10
N SER A 634 -24.94 23.51 27.22
CA SER A 634 -24.17 22.27 27.02
C SER A 634 -22.68 22.58 26.95
N ALA A 635 -21.86 21.62 27.31
CA ALA A 635 -20.43 21.66 27.11
C ALA A 635 -20.10 20.63 26.00
N GLU A 636 -19.29 21.05 25.02
CA GLU A 636 -18.84 20.19 23.93
C GLU A 636 -17.32 20.30 23.79
N LYS A 637 -16.66 19.15 23.74
CA LYS A 637 -15.23 19.03 23.43
C LYS A 637 -14.94 17.65 22.84
N ASP A 638 -14.11 17.62 21.81
CA ASP A 638 -13.61 16.39 21.18
C ASP A 638 -14.73 15.42 20.72
N GLY A 639 -15.85 15.99 20.20
CA GLY A 639 -17.00 15.21 19.73
C GLY A 639 -17.87 14.62 20.85
N VAL A 640 -17.63 14.98 22.11
CA VAL A 640 -18.45 14.62 23.26
C VAL A 640 -19.24 15.86 23.71
N LEU A 641 -20.57 15.77 23.67
CA LEU A 641 -21.46 16.82 24.16
C LEU A 641 -22.19 16.35 25.43
N THR A 642 -22.21 17.18 26.45
CA THR A 642 -22.99 16.95 27.66
C THR A 642 -23.82 18.17 28.07
N LEU A 643 -25.02 17.93 28.55
CA LEU A 643 -25.88 19.01 29.11
C LEU A 643 -25.32 19.45 30.45
N VAL A 644 -25.36 20.77 30.72
CA VAL A 644 -25.06 21.31 32.04
C VAL A 644 -26.23 20.94 32.97
N SER A 645 -26.06 19.78 33.63
CA SER A 645 -27.09 19.22 34.51
C SER A 645 -26.93 19.72 35.93
N LEU A 646 -28.07 19.93 36.59
CA LEU A 646 -28.15 20.41 37.95
C LEU A 646 -28.70 19.29 38.88
N PRO A 647 -28.34 19.32 40.19
CA PRO A 647 -28.91 18.37 41.16
C PRO A 647 -30.44 18.51 41.23
N SER A 648 -31.14 17.38 41.36
CA SER A 648 -32.60 17.32 41.41
C SER A 648 -33.22 18.11 42.56
N ALA A 649 -32.43 18.33 43.62
CA ALA A 649 -32.85 19.09 44.78
C ALA A 649 -33.02 20.62 44.55
N ILE A 650 -32.46 21.13 43.46
CA ILE A 650 -32.62 22.54 43.11
C ILE A 650 -34.04 22.80 42.55
N PRO A 651 -34.83 23.75 43.11
CA PRO A 651 -36.16 24.06 42.55
C PRO A 651 -36.07 24.55 41.12
N ASN A 652 -37.12 24.30 40.32
CA ASN A 652 -37.26 24.92 39.01
C ASN A 652 -37.39 26.43 39.19
N GLY A 653 -36.92 27.22 38.22
CA GLY A 653 -36.92 28.69 38.31
C GLY A 653 -35.79 29.26 39.20
N ALA A 654 -35.02 28.46 39.93
CA ALA A 654 -33.88 28.94 40.71
C ALA A 654 -32.86 29.64 39.81
N VAL A 655 -32.44 30.85 40.18
CA VAL A 655 -31.47 31.63 39.42
C VAL A 655 -30.06 31.11 39.67
N ILE A 656 -29.32 30.90 38.60
CA ILE A 656 -27.91 30.54 38.61
C ILE A 656 -27.11 31.83 38.47
N LYS A 657 -26.22 32.09 39.43
CA LYS A 657 -25.41 33.31 39.53
C LYS A 657 -23.94 32.97 39.35
#